data_fea78395dff11f257efa510abf7e8d68
#
_entry.id   fea78395dff11f257efa510abf7e8d68
#
_cell.length_a   1.000
_cell.length_b   1.000
_cell.length_c   1.000
_cell.angle_alpha   90.00
_cell.angle_beta   90.00
_cell.angle_gamma   90.00
#
_symmetry.space_group_name_H-M   'P 1'
#
loop_
_entity.id
_entity.type
_entity.pdbx_description
1 polymer ?
#
loop_
_entity_poly.entity_id
_entity_poly.type
_entity_poly.pdbx_seq_one_letter_code
_entity_poly.pdbx_strand_id
1 'polypeptide(L)'
;MTRLAAGLSIVASATASWAGTTVEWKGSEGAWENAAMWGGALPSRTTDARINGTREKPSQVILARTNALVTRLSVGDGGNSRASLILDGPSLTASAGMDVGKYNGSDGRLVVKSGNLFVGMIFVSGGGGPGQQGHDTIEIQGGTVVTKRIMLGHSSGSHCTLHIVGSKASAIVVEDYLGVGVYNYLEAEKEPPPSATELIFDIDAEGVTPIFTWGKTEGRVRFPIPDNKGNGLGTCKLVLHLLAAPPSGDILLIGAPNQCIGEFTELPEGAPVRAHFENKTYEWKLTYRGGRTKSDIMLTSPRIAAADGRMVPYVTGRKAKSFQFDRAVVESAYREYYRQVDAQQSTLGSGTLAFPGAEGYGAYAKGGRGGKVLFVTNLNDSGPGSLREAIETKGPRTVLFRVGGLIETRGLVVREPYLTIAGQTAPGDGICIKKSESDAAALELSGTHDVVIRFLRIRAGNNTGQFRAESFRASDSENFIVDHCSASWGNPQTLTTGGSLDRFTVQWCVIGEGNNQQRHAFSSGVGGDRSTWHHNLFAHMQSRVPRWGDITVQCDFRNNVIYDWGHGAGYGDLRTLNYVNNYLRPGPSTTQRPPAFIADPKVILPASIYVDGNIMVGKADVGRDNWKGVLAPEGVLTPRSLQSSAPFPAPPVQTQSAAEAFELVLRNAGATRPKRDSVDTRIVSNVRNGTGRIINDEKEVGGWPAYAAGEPPVDTARDGIPDEWKKARGLPLNDPNVANAVNADGYTTLEVYLNSLVVP
;
A
#
# COMPACT_ATOMS: atom_id res chain seq x y z
N MET A 1 -13.76 -16.61 -29.95
CA MET A 1 -13.29 -15.23 -29.84
C MET A 1 -14.11 -14.51 -28.77
N THR A 2 -13.89 -14.73 -27.49
CA THR A 2 -14.50 -13.97 -26.38
C THR A 2 -13.95 -14.48 -25.03
N ARG A 3 -12.64 -14.29 -24.78
CA ARG A 3 -12.00 -14.53 -23.47
C ARG A 3 -10.68 -13.78 -23.39
N LEU A 4 -10.72 -12.43 -23.43
CA LEU A 4 -9.50 -11.59 -23.23
C LEU A 4 -9.85 -10.15 -22.78
N ALA A 5 -10.82 -10.00 -21.88
CA ALA A 5 -11.18 -8.67 -21.36
C ALA A 5 -11.45 -8.65 -19.86
N ALA A 6 -10.68 -9.43 -19.06
CA ALA A 6 -10.89 -9.46 -17.61
C ALA A 6 -9.56 -9.42 -16.85
N GLY A 7 -8.66 -8.52 -17.20
CA GLY A 7 -7.37 -8.43 -16.55
C GLY A 7 -6.72 -7.04 -16.51
N LEU A 8 -7.44 -5.97 -16.77
CA LEU A 8 -6.86 -4.63 -16.84
C LEU A 8 -7.72 -3.59 -16.12
N SER A 9 -7.86 -3.71 -14.82
CA SER A 9 -8.50 -2.67 -14.02
C SER A 9 -7.84 -2.55 -12.67
N ILE A 10 -6.57 -2.19 -12.63
CA ILE A 10 -5.95 -1.63 -11.42
C ILE A 10 -4.74 -0.82 -11.88
N VAL A 11 -4.93 0.37 -12.32
CA VAL A 11 -4.10 1.54 -12.03
C VAL A 11 -4.92 2.75 -12.49
N ALA A 12 -5.92 3.12 -11.74
CA ALA A 12 -6.47 4.46 -11.85
C ALA A 12 -5.69 5.36 -10.91
N SER A 13 -4.87 6.21 -11.50
CA SER A 13 -4.45 7.52 -11.03
C SER A 13 -4.81 7.89 -9.60
N ALA A 14 -3.90 7.65 -8.68
CA ALA A 14 -3.86 8.45 -7.48
C ALA A 14 -3.04 9.71 -7.78
N THR A 15 -3.61 10.71 -8.43
CA THR A 15 -3.23 12.09 -8.21
C THR A 15 -3.87 12.58 -6.91
N ALA A 16 -3.73 11.79 -5.84
CA ALA A 16 -4.02 12.25 -4.51
C ALA A 16 -2.87 13.14 -4.06
N SER A 17 -3.16 14.37 -3.74
CA SER A 17 -2.25 15.26 -3.03
C SER A 17 -1.89 14.58 -1.71
N TRP A 18 -0.68 14.11 -1.60
CA TRP A 18 -0.14 13.42 -0.44
C TRP A 18 0.06 14.44 0.69
N ALA A 19 -0.53 14.19 1.83
CA ALA A 19 -0.44 15.05 3.01
C ALA A 19 0.45 14.45 4.12
N GLY A 20 1.57 13.83 3.75
CA GLY A 20 2.70 13.64 4.65
C GLY A 20 3.39 14.99 4.91
N THR A 21 4.12 15.14 5.99
CA THR A 21 4.96 16.33 6.18
C THR A 21 5.99 16.36 5.06
N THR A 22 5.82 17.26 4.11
CA THR A 22 6.76 17.42 3.00
C THR A 22 7.95 18.22 3.49
N VAL A 23 9.16 17.70 3.29
CA VAL A 23 10.41 18.43 3.49
C VAL A 23 11.10 18.63 2.13
N GLU A 24 11.56 19.83 1.88
CA GLU A 24 12.18 20.20 0.62
C GLU A 24 13.62 20.66 0.80
N TRP A 25 14.49 20.19 -0.07
CA TRP A 25 15.89 20.61 -0.14
C TRP A 25 15.99 22.07 -0.54
N LYS A 26 16.73 22.87 0.25
CA LYS A 26 16.83 24.33 0.07
C LYS A 26 18.16 24.78 -0.53
N GLY A 27 19.01 23.88 -1.00
CA GLY A 27 20.32 24.19 -1.54
C GLY A 27 20.48 23.89 -3.02
N SER A 28 21.58 24.37 -3.60
CA SER A 28 21.99 24.00 -4.96
C SER A 28 22.72 22.65 -4.96
N GLU A 29 23.72 22.49 -4.10
CA GLU A 29 24.52 21.28 -3.99
C GLU A 29 24.84 20.99 -2.51
N GLY A 30 24.88 19.70 -2.13
CA GLY A 30 25.28 19.32 -0.79
C GLY A 30 25.02 17.87 -0.43
N ALA A 31 25.45 17.53 0.79
CA ALA A 31 25.24 16.20 1.37
C ALA A 31 23.83 16.08 1.94
N TRP A 32 23.20 14.90 1.72
CA TRP A 32 21.89 14.54 2.29
C TRP A 32 21.84 14.78 3.80
N GLU A 33 22.94 14.50 4.48
CA GLU A 33 23.08 14.58 5.94
C GLU A 33 23.06 16.02 6.49
N ASN A 34 23.03 17.01 5.65
CA ASN A 34 22.97 18.42 6.08
C ASN A 34 21.51 18.81 6.43
N ALA A 35 21.12 18.62 7.70
CA ALA A 35 19.77 18.91 8.18
C ALA A 35 19.31 20.36 7.93
N ALA A 36 20.24 21.34 7.94
CA ALA A 36 19.90 22.73 7.68
C ALA A 36 19.29 22.92 6.27
N MET A 37 19.74 22.13 5.30
CA MET A 37 19.24 22.17 3.93
C MET A 37 17.83 21.57 3.80
N TRP A 38 17.40 20.78 4.77
CA TRP A 38 16.06 20.22 4.89
C TRP A 38 15.13 21.01 5.82
N GLY A 39 15.55 22.19 6.25
CA GLY A 39 14.75 23.03 7.14
C GLY A 39 14.94 22.75 8.63
N GLY A 40 16.02 22.06 9.02
CA GLY A 40 16.43 21.80 10.39
C GLY A 40 16.34 20.35 10.84
N ALA A 41 15.67 19.48 10.07
CA ALA A 41 15.61 18.04 10.34
C ALA A 41 15.80 17.24 9.06
N LEU A 42 16.46 16.07 9.16
CA LEU A 42 16.59 15.16 8.03
C LEU A 42 15.23 14.53 7.67
N PRO A 43 14.99 14.25 6.38
CA PRO A 43 13.84 13.45 5.97
C PRO A 43 13.81 12.13 6.72
N SER A 44 12.62 11.70 7.11
CA SER A 44 12.38 10.50 7.88
C SER A 44 11.34 9.60 7.19
N ARG A 45 11.09 8.45 7.78
CA ARG A 45 10.10 7.48 7.31
C ARG A 45 8.67 8.06 7.15
N THR A 46 8.34 9.13 7.88
CA THR A 46 7.01 9.75 7.87
C THR A 46 6.97 11.00 7.00
N THR A 47 8.02 11.27 6.23
CA THR A 47 8.12 12.48 5.43
C THR A 47 8.27 12.16 3.96
N ASP A 48 7.67 13.01 3.13
CA ASP A 48 7.93 13.09 1.70
C ASP A 48 9.10 14.04 1.47
N ALA A 49 10.19 13.53 0.95
CA ALA A 49 11.37 14.33 0.62
C ALA A 49 11.29 14.81 -0.83
N ARG A 50 11.56 16.10 -1.04
CA ARG A 50 11.61 16.70 -2.38
C ARG A 50 12.95 17.37 -2.64
N ILE A 51 13.52 17.07 -3.78
CA ILE A 51 14.74 17.70 -4.27
C ILE A 51 14.38 18.43 -5.55
N ASN A 52 14.29 19.77 -5.45
CA ASN A 52 13.95 20.64 -6.55
C ASN A 52 15.01 21.71 -6.73
N GLY A 53 15.21 22.12 -7.96
CA GLY A 53 16.04 23.25 -8.35
C GLY A 53 15.43 23.92 -9.57
N THR A 54 16.06 24.98 -10.07
CA THR A 54 15.67 25.59 -11.34
C THR A 54 16.71 25.27 -12.43
N ARG A 55 16.40 25.53 -13.69
CA ARG A 55 17.38 25.36 -14.76
C ARG A 55 18.61 26.26 -14.57
N GLU A 56 18.43 27.43 -13.96
CA GLU A 56 19.52 28.37 -13.67
C GLU A 56 20.30 27.99 -12.40
N LYS A 57 19.60 27.38 -11.42
CA LYS A 57 20.18 26.91 -10.14
C LYS A 57 19.73 25.49 -9.87
N PRO A 58 20.34 24.51 -10.54
CA PRO A 58 19.99 23.10 -10.32
C PRO A 58 20.36 22.65 -8.91
N SER A 59 19.61 21.72 -8.36
CA SER A 59 19.93 21.08 -7.09
C SER A 59 20.61 19.74 -7.30
N GLN A 60 21.66 19.47 -6.54
CA GLN A 60 22.31 18.17 -6.48
C GLN A 60 22.49 17.73 -5.04
N VAL A 61 21.95 16.59 -4.70
CA VAL A 61 22.06 15.98 -3.36
C VAL A 61 22.86 14.69 -3.44
N ILE A 62 23.81 14.52 -2.55
CA ILE A 62 24.67 13.34 -2.46
C ILE A 62 24.39 12.64 -1.13
N LEU A 63 23.94 11.40 -1.20
CA LEU A 63 23.78 10.51 -0.05
C LEU A 63 24.98 9.56 -0.01
N ALA A 64 25.91 9.80 0.92
CA ALA A 64 27.19 9.10 0.97
C ALA A 64 27.60 8.55 2.33
N ARG A 65 26.93 8.91 3.43
CA ARG A 65 27.41 8.59 4.79
C ARG A 65 26.42 7.89 5.68
N THR A 66 25.13 8.15 5.49
CA THR A 66 24.07 7.60 6.34
C THR A 66 23.01 6.88 5.53
N ASN A 67 22.34 5.92 6.14
CA ASN A 67 21.14 5.36 5.54
C ASN A 67 20.01 6.37 5.57
N ALA A 68 19.28 6.50 4.48
CA ALA A 68 18.09 7.33 4.39
C ALA A 68 16.82 6.47 4.24
N LEU A 69 15.81 6.82 5.01
CA LEU A 69 14.51 6.15 4.97
C LEU A 69 13.42 7.23 4.93
N VAL A 70 12.66 7.26 3.84
CA VAL A 70 11.58 8.21 3.59
C VAL A 70 10.32 7.47 3.15
N THR A 71 9.16 8.12 3.25
CA THR A 71 7.92 7.57 2.69
C THR A 71 7.97 7.66 1.18
N ARG A 72 8.19 8.85 0.66
CA ARG A 72 8.32 9.12 -0.77
C ARG A 72 9.48 10.05 -1.05
N LEU A 73 10.07 9.91 -2.21
CA LEU A 73 11.12 10.79 -2.68
C LEU A 73 10.77 11.31 -4.08
N SER A 74 10.87 12.61 -4.26
CA SER A 74 10.73 13.24 -5.56
C SER A 74 12.02 13.99 -5.94
N VAL A 75 12.50 13.73 -7.13
CA VAL A 75 13.69 14.39 -7.71
C VAL A 75 13.27 15.10 -8.99
N GLY A 76 13.25 16.44 -8.96
CA GLY A 76 12.74 17.23 -10.07
C GLY A 76 11.21 17.28 -10.14
N ASP A 77 10.54 17.51 -9.00
CA ASP A 77 9.07 17.46 -8.87
C ASP A 77 8.36 18.78 -9.26
N GLY A 78 9.10 19.82 -9.65
CA GLY A 78 8.53 21.11 -10.07
C GLY A 78 8.55 21.30 -11.58
N GLY A 79 7.58 22.01 -12.15
CA GLY A 79 7.63 22.44 -13.55
C GLY A 79 8.92 23.22 -13.84
N ASN A 80 9.68 22.84 -14.88
CA ASN A 80 11.02 23.36 -15.19
C ASN A 80 12.07 23.12 -14.09
N SER A 81 11.85 22.20 -13.17
CA SER A 81 12.82 21.81 -12.15
C SER A 81 14.00 21.07 -12.76
N ARG A 82 15.20 21.33 -12.26
CA ARG A 82 16.40 20.55 -12.54
C ARG A 82 17.02 20.09 -11.24
N ALA A 83 17.02 18.77 -11.02
CA ALA A 83 17.51 18.18 -9.78
C ALA A 83 18.17 16.82 -9.99
N SER A 84 19.15 16.51 -9.16
CA SER A 84 19.79 15.21 -9.14
C SER A 84 19.98 14.68 -7.73
N LEU A 85 19.83 13.36 -7.59
CA LEU A 85 20.22 12.62 -6.41
C LEU A 85 21.28 11.58 -6.79
N ILE A 86 22.37 11.57 -6.05
CA ILE A 86 23.47 10.62 -6.19
C ILE A 86 23.52 9.77 -4.93
N LEU A 87 23.29 8.46 -5.08
CA LEU A 87 23.52 7.46 -4.05
C LEU A 87 24.93 6.90 -4.23
N ASP A 88 25.82 7.18 -3.26
CA ASP A 88 27.23 6.80 -3.31
C ASP A 88 27.70 6.30 -1.93
N GLY A 89 27.26 5.11 -1.52
CA GLY A 89 27.64 4.47 -0.26
C GLY A 89 26.51 3.72 0.41
N PRO A 90 25.79 4.31 1.38
CA PRO A 90 24.81 3.59 2.18
C PRO A 90 23.50 3.29 1.45
N SER A 91 22.48 2.93 2.20
CA SER A 91 21.17 2.58 1.63
C SER A 91 20.21 3.76 1.59
N LEU A 92 19.44 3.85 0.51
CA LEU A 92 18.28 4.72 0.37
C LEU A 92 17.02 3.87 0.24
N THR A 93 16.05 4.16 1.10
CA THR A 93 14.74 3.54 1.05
C THR A 93 13.65 4.58 0.87
N ALA A 94 12.79 4.41 -0.15
CA ALA A 94 11.56 5.16 -0.32
C ALA A 94 10.38 4.17 -0.33
N SER A 95 9.73 3.98 0.84
CA SER A 95 8.81 2.86 1.07
C SER A 95 7.58 2.90 0.16
N ALA A 96 7.00 4.06 -0.10
CA ALA A 96 5.85 4.20 -0.99
C ALA A 96 6.26 4.36 -2.46
N GLY A 97 7.37 5.04 -2.73
CA GLY A 97 7.82 5.21 -4.10
C GLY A 97 8.75 6.38 -4.32
N MET A 98 9.21 6.49 -5.57
CA MET A 98 10.08 7.55 -6.03
C MET A 98 9.56 8.10 -7.36
N ASP A 99 9.47 9.40 -7.46
CA ASP A 99 9.24 10.12 -8.72
C ASP A 99 10.56 10.75 -9.19
N VAL A 100 10.97 10.43 -10.40
CA VAL A 100 12.11 11.08 -11.07
C VAL A 100 11.53 11.87 -12.23
N GLY A 101 11.44 13.20 -12.07
CA GLY A 101 10.70 14.09 -12.94
C GLY A 101 9.20 13.85 -12.93
N LYS A 102 8.39 14.78 -12.48
CA LYS A 102 6.94 14.57 -12.35
C LYS A 102 6.11 15.50 -13.22
N TYR A 103 6.62 16.69 -13.50
CA TYR A 103 5.88 17.73 -14.19
C TYR A 103 6.58 18.20 -15.46
N ASN A 104 5.83 18.87 -16.30
CA ASN A 104 6.25 19.36 -17.61
C ASN A 104 7.58 20.13 -17.53
N GLY A 105 8.55 19.69 -18.32
CA GLY A 105 9.86 20.35 -18.43
C GLY A 105 10.83 20.06 -17.28
N SER A 106 10.55 19.08 -16.43
CA SER A 106 11.50 18.64 -15.40
C SER A 106 12.68 17.88 -16.01
N ASP A 107 13.86 18.08 -15.39
CA ASP A 107 15.07 17.30 -15.64
C ASP A 107 15.46 16.63 -14.31
N GLY A 108 14.84 15.52 -13.98
CA GLY A 108 15.14 14.70 -12.80
C GLY A 108 16.24 13.68 -13.10
N ARG A 109 17.21 13.53 -12.20
CA ARG A 109 18.27 12.54 -12.37
C ARG A 109 18.54 11.77 -11.08
N LEU A 110 18.47 10.45 -11.15
CA LEU A 110 18.92 9.55 -10.11
C LEU A 110 20.17 8.81 -10.58
N VAL A 111 21.25 8.85 -9.78
CA VAL A 111 22.49 8.11 -10.07
C VAL A 111 22.77 7.17 -8.90
N VAL A 112 22.85 5.87 -9.15
CA VAL A 112 23.25 4.86 -8.17
C VAL A 112 24.68 4.43 -8.49
N LYS A 113 25.66 4.92 -7.71
CA LYS A 113 27.08 4.56 -7.87
C LYS A 113 27.44 3.34 -7.01
N SER A 114 26.90 3.28 -5.81
CA SER A 114 27.13 2.19 -4.84
C SER A 114 26.00 2.17 -3.81
N GLY A 115 26.03 1.19 -2.88
CA GLY A 115 25.03 1.04 -1.83
C GLY A 115 23.76 0.33 -2.30
N ASN A 116 22.68 0.45 -1.52
CA ASN A 116 21.42 -0.23 -1.80
C ASN A 116 20.30 0.78 -2.01
N LEU A 117 19.59 0.66 -3.11
CA LEU A 117 18.38 1.43 -3.41
C LEU A 117 17.16 0.52 -3.26
N PHE A 118 16.30 0.85 -2.30
CA PHE A 118 15.00 0.20 -2.11
C PHE A 118 13.89 1.16 -2.39
N VAL A 119 13.01 0.84 -3.33
CA VAL A 119 11.88 1.71 -3.68
C VAL A 119 10.65 0.85 -3.95
N GLY A 120 9.52 1.21 -3.37
CA GLY A 120 8.25 0.55 -3.65
C GLY A 120 7.92 0.60 -5.14
N MET A 121 7.88 1.79 -5.73
CA MET A 121 7.68 2.00 -7.16
C MET A 121 8.53 3.18 -7.64
N ILE A 122 9.13 3.05 -8.81
CA ILE A 122 9.86 4.15 -9.46
C ILE A 122 9.06 4.59 -10.68
N PHE A 123 8.65 5.85 -10.67
CA PHE A 123 8.05 6.53 -11.81
C PHE A 123 9.07 7.48 -12.42
N VAL A 124 9.32 7.35 -13.70
CA VAL A 124 10.10 8.28 -14.49
C VAL A 124 9.15 8.87 -15.52
N SER A 125 8.65 10.05 -15.24
CA SER A 125 7.49 10.56 -15.93
C SER A 125 7.66 11.97 -16.46
N GLY A 126 8.82 12.33 -17.00
CA GLY A 126 9.03 13.65 -17.56
C GLY A 126 7.77 14.19 -18.24
N GLY A 127 6.94 14.92 -17.49
CA GLY A 127 5.68 15.43 -17.98
C GLY A 127 5.94 16.45 -19.08
N GLY A 128 5.61 16.14 -20.34
CA GLY A 128 5.71 17.05 -21.49
C GLY A 128 4.34 17.51 -21.94
N GLY A 129 4.03 18.81 -21.78
CA GLY A 129 3.03 19.45 -22.62
C GLY A 129 3.62 19.79 -23.98
N PRO A 130 2.81 20.13 -25.01
CA PRO A 130 3.34 20.54 -26.30
C PRO A 130 4.33 21.72 -26.14
N GLY A 131 5.59 21.49 -26.52
CA GLY A 131 6.65 22.52 -26.49
C GLY A 131 7.54 22.57 -25.24
N GLN A 132 7.34 21.70 -24.24
CA GLN A 132 8.22 21.63 -23.06
C GLN A 132 8.88 20.24 -23.00
N GLN A 133 10.17 20.18 -23.29
CA GLN A 133 10.96 18.95 -23.23
C GLN A 133 11.74 18.89 -21.92
N GLY A 134 11.38 17.96 -21.03
CA GLY A 134 12.19 17.50 -19.92
C GLY A 134 12.82 16.15 -20.25
N HIS A 135 13.98 15.85 -19.69
CA HIS A 135 14.65 14.57 -19.84
C HIS A 135 15.00 14.00 -18.48
N ASP A 136 14.29 12.95 -18.09
CA ASP A 136 14.48 12.30 -16.80
C ASP A 136 15.30 11.03 -16.93
N THR A 137 16.24 10.84 -16.00
CA THR A 137 17.25 9.79 -16.12
C THR A 137 17.41 9.02 -14.83
N ILE A 138 17.43 7.69 -14.93
CA ILE A 138 17.97 6.78 -13.93
C ILE A 138 19.26 6.19 -14.49
N GLU A 139 20.36 6.35 -13.77
CA GLU A 139 21.66 5.79 -14.12
C GLU A 139 22.16 4.88 -13.01
N ILE A 140 22.46 3.62 -13.35
CA ILE A 140 22.95 2.61 -12.42
C ILE A 140 24.37 2.22 -12.81
N GLN A 141 25.33 2.69 -12.00
CA GLN A 141 26.77 2.44 -12.18
C GLN A 141 27.27 1.32 -11.27
N GLY A 142 26.56 1.01 -10.19
CA GLY A 142 26.96 0.02 -9.20
C GLY A 142 25.87 -0.19 -8.14
N GLY A 143 26.21 -0.90 -7.07
CA GLY A 143 25.30 -1.17 -5.94
C GLY A 143 24.22 -2.19 -6.24
N THR A 144 23.17 -2.19 -5.41
CA THR A 144 22.00 -3.06 -5.54
C THR A 144 20.75 -2.22 -5.67
N VAL A 145 19.95 -2.45 -6.71
CA VAL A 145 18.65 -1.80 -6.90
C VAL A 145 17.56 -2.84 -6.80
N VAL A 146 16.64 -2.66 -5.86
CA VAL A 146 15.45 -3.50 -5.72
C VAL A 146 14.22 -2.61 -5.69
N THR A 147 13.31 -2.86 -6.58
CA THR A 147 12.04 -2.14 -6.66
C THR A 147 10.92 -3.07 -7.09
N LYS A 148 9.71 -2.76 -6.68
CA LYS A 148 8.54 -3.53 -7.10
C LYS A 148 8.20 -3.25 -8.57
N ARG A 149 8.29 -1.98 -8.98
CA ARG A 149 7.96 -1.56 -10.37
C ARG A 149 8.86 -0.43 -10.84
N ILE A 150 9.19 -0.46 -12.10
CA ILE A 150 9.75 0.70 -12.83
C ILE A 150 8.78 1.03 -13.96
N MET A 151 8.36 2.29 -14.01
CA MET A 151 7.50 2.82 -15.06
C MET A 151 8.22 3.98 -15.73
N LEU A 152 8.71 3.76 -16.93
CA LEU A 152 9.38 4.77 -17.75
C LEU A 152 8.42 5.32 -18.79
N GLY A 153 8.35 6.64 -18.93
CA GLY A 153 7.50 7.28 -19.91
C GLY A 153 6.01 7.18 -19.61
N HIS A 154 5.63 7.26 -18.33
CA HIS A 154 4.25 7.14 -17.88
C HIS A 154 3.34 8.30 -18.34
N SER A 155 3.90 9.47 -18.61
CA SER A 155 3.17 10.66 -19.06
C SER A 155 3.40 10.93 -20.55
N SER A 156 2.41 11.52 -21.21
CA SER A 156 2.51 11.88 -22.63
C SER A 156 3.61 12.89 -22.90
N GLY A 157 4.35 12.71 -24.00
CA GLY A 157 5.44 13.60 -24.40
C GLY A 157 6.69 13.54 -23.52
N SER A 158 6.79 12.55 -22.63
CA SER A 158 7.95 12.39 -21.75
C SER A 158 9.17 11.83 -22.50
N HIS A 159 10.36 12.30 -22.13
CA HIS A 159 11.65 11.72 -22.52
C HIS A 159 12.30 11.10 -21.29
N CYS A 160 12.52 9.79 -21.30
CA CYS A 160 13.03 9.05 -20.16
C CYS A 160 14.17 8.13 -20.57
N THR A 161 15.20 8.05 -19.72
CA THR A 161 16.33 7.14 -19.91
C THR A 161 16.54 6.27 -18.68
N LEU A 162 16.68 4.97 -18.91
CA LEU A 162 17.24 4.03 -17.95
C LEU A 162 18.59 3.57 -18.50
N HIS A 163 19.67 3.91 -17.80
CA HIS A 163 21.04 3.68 -18.22
C HIS A 163 21.76 2.74 -17.25
N ILE A 164 22.19 1.60 -17.73
CA ILE A 164 22.94 0.60 -16.97
C ILE A 164 24.41 0.64 -17.43
N VAL A 165 25.31 0.94 -16.49
CA VAL A 165 26.73 1.18 -16.79
C VAL A 165 27.58 -0.02 -16.39
N GLY A 166 27.98 -0.84 -17.34
CA GLY A 166 28.90 -1.95 -17.17
C GLY A 166 28.38 -3.08 -16.25
N SER A 167 29.28 -3.89 -15.82
CA SER A 167 29.03 -5.13 -15.05
C SER A 167 29.22 -5.00 -13.53
N LYS A 168 29.31 -3.77 -13.00
CA LYS A 168 29.67 -3.50 -11.61
C LYS A 168 28.51 -3.54 -10.61
N ALA A 169 27.28 -3.33 -11.04
CA ALA A 169 26.14 -3.44 -10.16
C ALA A 169 25.98 -4.88 -9.65
N SER A 170 25.70 -5.04 -8.37
CA SER A 170 25.56 -6.36 -7.73
C SER A 170 24.26 -7.04 -8.15
N ALA A 171 23.16 -6.28 -8.22
CA ALA A 171 21.88 -6.75 -8.72
C ALA A 171 20.97 -5.56 -9.10
N ILE A 172 20.17 -5.75 -10.15
CA ILE A 172 19.08 -4.84 -10.52
C ILE A 172 17.82 -5.72 -10.63
N VAL A 173 16.92 -5.57 -9.68
CA VAL A 173 15.72 -6.41 -9.57
C VAL A 173 14.46 -5.56 -9.60
N VAL A 174 13.58 -5.87 -10.53
CA VAL A 174 12.23 -5.31 -10.63
C VAL A 174 11.25 -6.44 -10.41
N GLU A 175 10.58 -6.47 -9.25
CA GLU A 175 9.83 -7.65 -8.81
C GLU A 175 8.61 -7.94 -9.69
N ASP A 176 7.77 -6.95 -9.93
CA ASP A 176 6.48 -7.14 -10.62
C ASP A 176 6.52 -6.75 -12.10
N TYR A 177 6.97 -5.52 -12.37
CA TYR A 177 6.68 -4.92 -13.67
C TYR A 177 7.72 -3.87 -14.08
N LEU A 178 8.36 -4.11 -15.21
CA LEU A 178 9.15 -3.14 -15.94
C LEU A 178 8.32 -2.64 -17.14
N GLY A 179 7.73 -1.47 -17.02
CA GLY A 179 7.00 -0.79 -18.09
C GLY A 179 7.85 0.25 -18.76
N VAL A 180 7.99 0.17 -20.08
CA VAL A 180 8.83 1.07 -20.86
C VAL A 180 8.01 1.71 -21.95
N GLY A 181 7.90 3.03 -21.96
CA GLY A 181 7.11 3.77 -22.94
C GLY A 181 5.60 3.48 -22.89
N VAL A 182 5.09 3.04 -21.73
CA VAL A 182 3.69 2.63 -21.56
C VAL A 182 2.87 3.78 -20.98
N TYR A 183 2.00 4.33 -21.78
CA TYR A 183 1.05 5.37 -21.38
C TYR A 183 -0.24 4.79 -20.78
N ASN A 184 -0.82 5.48 -19.80
CA ASN A 184 -2.08 5.08 -19.17
C ASN A 184 -3.27 5.76 -19.85
N TYR A 185 -4.08 5.00 -20.57
CA TYR A 185 -5.11 5.44 -21.51
C TYR A 185 -6.38 6.07 -20.91
N LEU A 186 -6.50 6.19 -19.59
CA LEU A 186 -7.80 6.45 -18.96
C LEU A 186 -8.22 7.93 -18.91
N GLU A 187 -7.41 8.89 -19.38
CA GLU A 187 -7.73 10.32 -19.24
C GLU A 187 -7.65 11.16 -20.52
N ALA A 188 -7.50 10.58 -21.71
CA ALA A 188 -7.26 11.37 -22.92
C ALA A 188 -8.46 11.40 -23.88
N GLU A 189 -9.25 12.47 -23.84
CA GLU A 189 -10.15 12.88 -24.94
C GLU A 189 -9.38 13.50 -26.14
N LYS A 190 -8.05 13.66 -26.07
CA LYS A 190 -7.21 14.18 -27.16
C LYS A 190 -5.95 13.32 -27.27
N GLU A 191 -5.53 13.03 -28.50
CA GLU A 191 -4.29 12.28 -28.80
C GLU A 191 -3.07 13.00 -28.19
N PRO A 192 -2.46 12.46 -27.12
CA PRO A 192 -1.29 13.06 -26.51
C PRO A 192 -0.05 12.76 -27.37
N PRO A 193 0.98 13.61 -27.35
CA PRO A 193 2.25 13.31 -28.01
C PRO A 193 2.85 12.03 -27.41
N PRO A 194 3.45 11.16 -28.23
CA PRO A 194 4.04 9.90 -27.79
C PRO A 194 5.21 10.14 -26.82
N SER A 195 5.36 9.27 -25.83
CA SER A 195 6.56 9.26 -24.98
C SER A 195 7.76 8.68 -25.73
N ALA A 196 8.95 9.20 -25.49
CA ALA A 196 10.20 8.65 -25.99
C ALA A 196 11.03 8.09 -24.84
N THR A 197 11.36 6.80 -24.89
CA THR A 197 12.12 6.12 -23.84
C THR A 197 13.36 5.50 -24.43
N GLU A 198 14.47 5.54 -23.72
CA GLU A 198 15.72 4.88 -24.09
C GLU A 198 16.17 3.95 -22.96
N LEU A 199 16.47 2.70 -23.31
CA LEU A 199 17.22 1.79 -22.48
C LEU A 199 18.64 1.73 -23.01
N ILE A 200 19.57 2.22 -22.20
CA ILE A 200 20.99 2.29 -22.55
C ILE A 200 21.75 1.25 -21.74
N PHE A 201 22.52 0.41 -22.42
CA PHE A 201 23.41 -0.54 -21.79
C PHE A 201 24.86 -0.27 -22.24
N ASP A 202 25.69 0.12 -21.27
CA ASP A 202 27.13 0.24 -21.50
C ASP A 202 27.77 -1.13 -21.22
N ILE A 203 28.36 -1.72 -22.22
CA ILE A 203 28.97 -3.05 -22.16
C ILE A 203 30.47 -2.88 -21.92
N ASP A 204 30.96 -3.40 -20.80
CA ASP A 204 32.39 -3.47 -20.49
C ASP A 204 33.01 -4.81 -20.95
N ALA A 205 34.26 -5.07 -20.55
CA ALA A 205 34.99 -6.29 -20.92
C ALA A 205 34.39 -7.58 -20.31
N GLU A 206 33.51 -7.48 -19.33
CA GLU A 206 32.82 -8.59 -18.69
C GLU A 206 31.34 -8.69 -19.11
N GLY A 207 30.80 -7.66 -19.77
CA GLY A 207 29.41 -7.55 -20.19
C GLY A 207 28.68 -6.37 -19.57
N VAL A 208 27.46 -6.58 -19.14
CA VAL A 208 26.64 -5.59 -18.42
C VAL A 208 25.80 -6.29 -17.37
N THR A 209 25.55 -5.64 -16.25
CA THR A 209 24.62 -6.17 -15.24
C THR A 209 23.19 -6.16 -15.81
N PRO A 210 22.53 -7.32 -15.91
CA PRO A 210 21.18 -7.37 -16.44
C PRO A 210 20.13 -6.89 -15.43
N ILE A 211 18.98 -6.46 -15.94
CA ILE A 211 17.80 -6.22 -15.14
C ILE A 211 17.04 -7.55 -15.00
N PHE A 212 16.83 -8.01 -13.77
CA PHE A 212 15.97 -9.16 -13.51
C PHE A 212 14.56 -8.72 -13.15
N THR A 213 13.56 -9.29 -13.82
CA THR A 213 12.18 -9.23 -13.36
C THR A 213 11.84 -10.51 -12.63
N TRP A 214 11.22 -10.39 -11.47
CA TRP A 214 10.95 -11.54 -10.63
C TRP A 214 9.56 -11.46 -10.02
N GLY A 215 8.70 -12.34 -10.44
CA GLY A 215 7.34 -12.49 -9.90
C GLY A 215 6.62 -13.58 -10.69
N LYS A 216 5.86 -14.42 -10.00
CA LYS A 216 5.29 -15.64 -10.61
C LYS A 216 4.12 -15.40 -11.54
N THR A 217 3.37 -14.34 -11.32
CA THR A 217 2.17 -14.05 -12.11
C THR A 217 2.28 -12.73 -12.85
N GLU A 218 3.18 -11.85 -12.46
CA GLU A 218 3.25 -10.47 -12.94
C GLU A 218 4.65 -9.99 -13.33
N GLY A 219 5.75 -10.76 -13.12
CA GLY A 219 7.09 -10.40 -13.60
C GLY A 219 7.07 -10.21 -15.11
N ARG A 220 6.72 -8.99 -15.54
CA ARG A 220 6.49 -8.64 -16.95
C ARG A 220 7.41 -7.53 -17.38
N VAL A 221 7.92 -7.67 -18.57
CA VAL A 221 8.49 -6.55 -19.32
C VAL A 221 7.48 -6.16 -20.39
N ARG A 222 7.10 -4.89 -20.41
CA ARG A 222 6.17 -4.40 -21.40
C ARG A 222 6.76 -3.21 -22.15
N PHE A 223 6.86 -3.35 -23.45
CA PHE A 223 7.19 -2.31 -24.40
C PHE A 223 5.92 -1.70 -25.01
N PRO A 224 6.04 -0.54 -25.67
CA PRO A 224 4.93 0.04 -26.41
C PRO A 224 4.39 -0.97 -27.44
N ILE A 225 3.07 -1.11 -27.48
CA ILE A 225 2.39 -1.91 -28.50
C ILE A 225 1.53 -0.93 -29.29
N PRO A 226 1.67 -0.87 -30.63
CA PRO A 226 0.72 -0.11 -31.45
C PRO A 226 -0.71 -0.55 -31.14
N ASP A 227 -1.62 0.38 -30.94
CA ASP A 227 -3.02 0.04 -30.84
C ASP A 227 -3.55 -0.46 -32.20
N ASN A 228 -4.75 -1.08 -32.20
CA ASN A 228 -5.40 -1.56 -33.42
C ASN A 228 -5.75 -0.44 -34.43
N LYS A 229 -5.48 0.82 -34.09
CA LYS A 229 -5.71 2.01 -34.91
C LYS A 229 -4.41 2.62 -35.46
N GLY A 230 -3.24 2.01 -35.14
CA GLY A 230 -1.94 2.50 -35.56
C GLY A 230 -1.37 3.67 -34.75
N ASN A 231 -2.05 4.06 -33.66
CA ASN A 231 -1.56 5.11 -32.76
C ASN A 231 -0.54 4.48 -31.81
N GLY A 232 0.74 4.71 -32.03
CA GLY A 232 1.81 4.23 -31.14
C GLY A 232 1.75 4.91 -29.77
N LEU A 233 1.76 4.09 -28.72
CA LEU A 233 1.74 4.56 -27.32
C LEU A 233 3.07 5.15 -26.84
N GLY A 234 4.02 5.35 -27.73
CA GLY A 234 5.37 5.82 -27.45
C GLY A 234 6.43 5.01 -28.19
N THR A 235 7.68 5.38 -27.99
CA THR A 235 8.83 4.66 -28.53
C THR A 235 9.74 4.18 -27.41
N CYS A 236 10.35 3.03 -27.59
CA CYS A 236 11.42 2.54 -26.75
C CYS A 236 12.61 2.14 -27.60
N LYS A 237 13.72 2.86 -27.50
CA LYS A 237 14.96 2.56 -28.19
C LYS A 237 15.90 1.74 -27.30
N LEU A 238 16.55 0.75 -27.89
CA LEU A 238 17.72 0.09 -27.30
C LEU A 238 18.97 0.77 -27.79
N VAL A 239 19.81 1.23 -26.88
CA VAL A 239 21.10 1.87 -27.17
C VAL A 239 22.21 1.06 -26.52
N LEU A 240 23.25 0.72 -27.28
CA LEU A 240 24.42 0.01 -26.79
C LEU A 240 25.66 0.91 -26.92
N HIS A 241 26.36 1.11 -25.84
CA HIS A 241 27.71 1.68 -25.85
C HIS A 241 28.72 0.61 -25.42
N LEU A 242 29.90 0.65 -25.99
CA LEU A 242 30.99 -0.22 -25.60
C LEU A 242 32.04 0.58 -24.84
N LEU A 243 32.22 0.26 -23.56
CA LEU A 243 33.28 0.82 -22.73
C LEU A 243 34.63 0.14 -22.94
N ALA A 244 34.58 -1.08 -23.52
CA ALA A 244 35.74 -1.92 -23.88
C ALA A 244 35.36 -2.84 -25.04
N ALA A 245 36.35 -3.56 -25.58
CA ALA A 245 36.06 -4.68 -26.48
C ALA A 245 35.17 -5.70 -25.73
N PRO A 246 33.98 -6.02 -26.24
CA PRO A 246 33.00 -6.83 -25.51
C PRO A 246 33.49 -8.26 -25.32
N PRO A 247 32.92 -9.02 -24.37
CA PRO A 247 33.18 -10.43 -24.23
C PRO A 247 32.60 -11.21 -25.42
N SER A 248 33.10 -12.43 -25.67
CA SER A 248 32.48 -13.35 -26.60
C SER A 248 31.33 -14.10 -25.89
N GLY A 249 30.31 -14.43 -26.66
CA GLY A 249 29.13 -15.15 -26.18
C GLY A 249 27.90 -14.26 -26.05
N ASP A 250 26.84 -14.87 -25.59
CA ASP A 250 25.55 -14.20 -25.43
C ASP A 250 25.56 -13.28 -24.22
N ILE A 251 24.93 -12.13 -24.32
CA ILE A 251 24.82 -11.13 -23.24
C ILE A 251 23.36 -10.99 -22.84
N LEU A 252 23.04 -11.26 -21.59
CA LEU A 252 21.72 -11.06 -21.01
C LEU A 252 21.54 -9.56 -20.73
N LEU A 253 20.49 -8.95 -21.26
CA LEU A 253 20.08 -7.58 -20.96
C LEU A 253 18.98 -7.52 -19.91
N ILE A 254 17.92 -8.33 -20.12
CA ILE A 254 16.78 -8.38 -19.20
C ILE A 254 16.36 -9.86 -19.03
N GLY A 255 16.39 -10.35 -17.79
CA GLY A 255 15.85 -11.65 -17.43
C GLY A 255 14.37 -11.49 -17.07
N ALA A 256 13.48 -12.02 -17.92
CA ALA A 256 12.04 -11.93 -17.76
C ALA A 256 11.43 -13.33 -17.56
N PRO A 257 11.36 -13.86 -16.32
CA PRO A 257 10.95 -15.23 -16.08
C PRO A 257 9.53 -15.58 -16.53
N ASN A 258 8.63 -14.61 -16.69
CA ASN A 258 7.22 -14.89 -17.00
C ASN A 258 6.75 -14.39 -18.36
N GLN A 259 6.97 -13.15 -18.72
CA GLN A 259 6.44 -12.61 -19.98
C GLN A 259 7.15 -11.35 -20.45
N CYS A 260 7.58 -11.34 -21.71
CA CYS A 260 7.93 -10.14 -22.46
C CYS A 260 6.76 -9.80 -23.41
N ILE A 261 6.25 -8.58 -23.38
CA ILE A 261 5.15 -8.11 -24.21
C ILE A 261 5.63 -6.90 -25.01
N GLY A 262 5.52 -6.98 -26.34
CA GLY A 262 6.04 -5.97 -27.25
C GLY A 262 7.54 -6.12 -27.51
N GLU A 263 8.10 -5.17 -28.25
CA GLU A 263 9.48 -5.16 -28.72
C GLU A 263 10.05 -3.73 -28.65
N PHE A 264 11.36 -3.59 -28.68
CA PHE A 264 11.99 -2.28 -28.90
C PHE A 264 11.57 -1.71 -30.26
N THR A 265 11.42 -0.43 -30.35
CA THR A 265 11.04 0.26 -31.58
C THR A 265 12.03 -0.08 -32.71
N GLU A 266 11.52 -0.53 -33.82
CA GLU A 266 12.30 -0.92 -35.02
C GLU A 266 13.27 -2.11 -34.83
N LEU A 267 13.18 -2.85 -33.73
CA LEU A 267 14.05 -4.00 -33.46
C LEU A 267 13.21 -5.28 -33.21
N PRO A 268 12.67 -5.91 -34.25
CA PRO A 268 11.93 -7.16 -34.09
C PRO A 268 12.84 -8.32 -33.68
N GLU A 269 12.23 -9.47 -33.33
CA GLU A 269 12.96 -10.71 -33.03
C GLU A 269 14.01 -11.03 -34.09
N GLY A 270 15.25 -11.21 -33.66
CA GLY A 270 16.40 -11.52 -34.55
C GLY A 270 17.02 -10.31 -35.24
N ALA A 271 16.56 -9.09 -34.95
CA ALA A 271 17.13 -7.88 -35.51
C ALA A 271 18.63 -7.73 -35.18
N PRO A 272 19.46 -7.22 -36.12
CA PRO A 272 20.84 -6.91 -35.81
C PRO A 272 20.95 -5.64 -34.96
N VAL A 273 21.72 -5.70 -33.88
CA VAL A 273 22.08 -4.55 -33.05
C VAL A 273 23.58 -4.34 -33.15
N ARG A 274 24.01 -3.11 -33.42
CA ARG A 274 25.41 -2.76 -33.64
C ARG A 274 25.88 -1.76 -32.60
N ALA A 275 27.15 -1.91 -32.19
CA ALA A 275 27.87 -0.95 -31.39
C ALA A 275 29.33 -0.85 -31.83
N HIS A 276 29.97 0.28 -31.48
CA HIS A 276 31.34 0.57 -31.91
C HIS A 276 32.25 0.73 -30.70
N PHE A 277 33.46 0.16 -30.80
CA PHE A 277 34.54 0.41 -29.89
C PHE A 277 35.84 0.60 -30.64
N GLU A 278 36.55 1.71 -30.42
CA GLU A 278 37.67 2.13 -31.24
C GLU A 278 37.27 2.15 -32.74
N ASN A 279 38.04 1.52 -33.60
CA ASN A 279 37.77 1.44 -35.03
C ASN A 279 37.05 0.14 -35.45
N LYS A 280 36.38 -0.54 -34.48
CA LYS A 280 35.73 -1.84 -34.72
C LYS A 280 34.23 -1.74 -34.53
N THR A 281 33.49 -2.38 -35.44
CA THR A 281 32.04 -2.53 -35.33
C THR A 281 31.72 -3.95 -34.89
N TYR A 282 30.92 -4.06 -33.84
CA TYR A 282 30.40 -5.29 -33.29
C TYR A 282 28.90 -5.39 -33.58
N GLU A 283 28.42 -6.59 -33.82
CA GLU A 283 27.01 -6.87 -34.12
C GLU A 283 26.53 -8.09 -33.35
N TRP A 284 25.33 -8.02 -32.84
CA TRP A 284 24.60 -9.14 -32.23
C TRP A 284 23.24 -9.27 -32.85
N LYS A 285 22.61 -10.44 -32.68
CA LYS A 285 21.19 -10.61 -32.90
C LYS A 285 20.45 -10.40 -31.59
N LEU A 286 19.41 -9.58 -31.60
CA LEU A 286 18.50 -9.39 -30.46
C LEU A 286 17.49 -10.54 -30.43
N THR A 287 17.23 -11.11 -29.26
CA THR A 287 16.14 -12.07 -29.06
C THR A 287 15.33 -11.69 -27.82
N TYR A 288 14.03 -11.84 -27.90
CA TYR A 288 13.08 -11.70 -26.80
C TYR A 288 12.66 -13.06 -26.23
N ARG A 289 13.22 -14.13 -26.77
CA ARG A 289 12.90 -15.54 -26.45
C ARG A 289 14.12 -16.31 -25.98
N GLY A 290 15.09 -15.60 -25.42
CA GLY A 290 16.31 -16.19 -24.89
C GLY A 290 16.12 -16.94 -23.57
N GLY A 291 17.20 -17.55 -23.10
CA GLY A 291 17.27 -18.17 -21.80
C GLY A 291 16.43 -19.44 -21.60
N ARG A 292 16.39 -19.90 -20.36
CA ARG A 292 15.67 -21.13 -19.96
C ARG A 292 14.15 -20.98 -20.03
N THR A 293 13.65 -19.78 -19.75
CA THR A 293 12.22 -19.44 -19.70
C THR A 293 11.65 -19.07 -21.06
N LYS A 294 12.50 -18.88 -22.08
CA LYS A 294 12.14 -18.37 -23.40
C LYS A 294 11.45 -17.01 -23.37
N SER A 295 11.86 -16.17 -22.41
CA SER A 295 11.36 -14.80 -22.23
C SER A 295 12.46 -13.79 -21.91
N ASP A 296 13.73 -14.23 -21.88
CA ASP A 296 14.86 -13.35 -21.66
C ASP A 296 15.17 -12.51 -22.89
N ILE A 297 15.52 -11.25 -22.69
CA ILE A 297 15.98 -10.35 -23.75
C ILE A 297 17.50 -10.39 -23.77
N MET A 298 18.06 -10.87 -24.86
CA MET A 298 19.49 -11.17 -24.99
C MET A 298 20.07 -10.68 -26.31
N LEU A 299 21.36 -10.35 -26.27
CA LEU A 299 22.21 -10.21 -27.43
C LEU A 299 22.90 -11.54 -27.69
N THR A 300 22.69 -12.10 -28.85
CA THR A 300 23.20 -13.44 -29.21
C THR A 300 24.05 -13.41 -30.48
N SER A 301 24.84 -14.45 -30.70
CA SER A 301 25.64 -14.65 -31.94
C SER A 301 26.54 -13.43 -32.23
N PRO A 302 27.47 -13.07 -31.37
CA PRO A 302 28.32 -11.90 -31.57
C PRO A 302 29.17 -12.01 -32.85
N ARG A 303 29.26 -10.91 -33.58
CA ARG A 303 30.02 -10.78 -34.85
C ARG A 303 30.87 -9.50 -34.78
N ILE A 304 31.90 -9.45 -35.59
CA ILE A 304 32.76 -8.27 -35.75
C ILE A 304 32.98 -8.01 -37.24
N ALA A 305 33.11 -6.73 -37.61
CA ALA A 305 33.45 -6.37 -38.98
C ALA A 305 34.89 -6.74 -39.31
N ALA A 306 35.09 -7.54 -40.37
CA ALA A 306 36.39 -7.81 -40.96
C ALA A 306 36.89 -6.60 -41.78
N ALA A 307 38.15 -6.63 -42.24
CA ALA A 307 38.74 -5.55 -43.00
C ALA A 307 38.03 -5.28 -44.37
N ASP A 308 37.35 -6.28 -44.91
CA ASP A 308 36.53 -6.16 -46.12
C ASP A 308 35.07 -5.73 -45.83
N GLY A 309 34.75 -5.38 -44.60
CA GLY A 309 33.42 -4.95 -44.18
C GLY A 309 32.42 -6.06 -43.90
N ARG A 310 32.76 -7.35 -44.15
CA ARG A 310 31.87 -8.47 -43.82
C ARG A 310 31.82 -8.73 -42.32
N MET A 311 30.63 -9.05 -41.81
CA MET A 311 30.47 -9.45 -40.43
C MET A 311 30.85 -10.93 -40.26
N VAL A 312 31.86 -11.18 -39.41
CA VAL A 312 32.35 -12.54 -39.10
C VAL A 312 32.09 -12.88 -37.63
N PRO A 313 31.99 -14.19 -37.26
CA PRO A 313 31.83 -14.57 -35.88
C PRO A 313 32.91 -13.97 -34.99
N TYR A 314 32.49 -13.38 -33.86
CA TYR A 314 33.42 -12.79 -32.89
C TYR A 314 33.67 -13.79 -31.76
N VAL A 315 34.91 -14.22 -31.64
CA VAL A 315 35.36 -15.14 -30.61
C VAL A 315 36.60 -14.57 -29.93
N THR A 316 36.54 -14.42 -28.61
CA THR A 316 37.68 -14.04 -27.80
C THR A 316 37.89 -15.09 -26.69
N GLY A 317 39.02 -15.04 -26.02
CA GLY A 317 39.26 -15.87 -24.83
C GLY A 317 38.42 -15.42 -23.58
N ARG A 318 37.70 -14.30 -23.70
CA ARG A 318 36.85 -13.75 -22.62
C ARG A 318 35.39 -14.10 -22.89
N LYS A 319 34.75 -14.77 -21.94
CA LYS A 319 33.30 -15.01 -21.95
C LYS A 319 32.57 -13.92 -21.18
N ALA A 320 31.35 -13.62 -21.57
CA ALA A 320 30.47 -12.77 -20.79
C ALA A 320 30.31 -13.33 -19.38
N LYS A 321 30.33 -12.45 -18.39
CA LYS A 321 30.01 -12.81 -17.00
C LYS A 321 28.60 -13.40 -16.97
N SER A 322 28.50 -14.58 -16.40
CA SER A 322 27.20 -15.21 -16.21
C SER A 322 26.54 -14.60 -15.01
N PHE A 323 25.55 -13.76 -15.25
CA PHE A 323 24.69 -13.27 -14.19
C PHE A 323 23.55 -14.26 -13.97
N GLN A 324 23.38 -14.68 -12.73
CA GLN A 324 22.22 -15.44 -12.29
C GLN A 324 21.48 -14.58 -11.26
N PHE A 325 20.16 -14.67 -11.27
CA PHE A 325 19.37 -14.06 -10.21
C PHE A 325 19.78 -14.68 -8.88
N ASP A 326 20.44 -13.87 -8.05
CA ASP A 326 20.84 -14.29 -6.70
C ASP A 326 19.80 -13.79 -5.70
N ARG A 327 18.95 -14.72 -5.30
CA ARG A 327 17.93 -14.49 -4.27
C ARG A 327 18.56 -13.98 -2.95
N ALA A 328 19.76 -14.42 -2.60
CA ALA A 328 20.40 -14.03 -1.35
C ALA A 328 20.77 -12.54 -1.32
N VAL A 329 21.14 -11.96 -2.45
CA VAL A 329 21.39 -10.51 -2.57
C VAL A 329 20.12 -9.72 -2.30
N VAL A 330 19.00 -10.12 -2.91
CA VAL A 330 17.70 -9.49 -2.70
C VAL A 330 17.24 -9.65 -1.25
N GLU A 331 17.37 -10.84 -0.68
CA GLU A 331 17.04 -11.10 0.72
C GLU A 331 17.90 -10.30 1.71
N SER A 332 19.21 -10.14 1.42
CA SER A 332 20.11 -9.32 2.25
C SER A 332 19.69 -7.86 2.23
N ALA A 333 19.35 -7.38 1.05
CA ALA A 333 18.90 -6.03 0.86
C ALA A 333 17.58 -5.77 1.62
N TYR A 334 16.58 -6.68 1.55
CA TYR A 334 15.35 -6.59 2.36
C TYR A 334 15.62 -6.69 3.86
N ARG A 335 16.54 -7.56 4.31
CA ARG A 335 16.92 -7.63 5.72
C ARG A 335 17.44 -6.30 6.24
N GLU A 336 18.28 -5.61 5.48
CA GLU A 336 18.78 -4.29 5.86
C GLU A 336 17.65 -3.23 5.94
N TYR A 337 16.75 -3.21 4.97
CA TYR A 337 15.55 -2.37 5.03
C TYR A 337 14.77 -2.59 6.31
N TYR A 338 14.46 -3.84 6.63
CA TYR A 338 13.64 -4.15 7.80
C TYR A 338 14.40 -3.91 9.11
N ARG A 339 15.72 -4.10 9.12
CA ARG A 339 16.55 -3.71 10.26
C ARG A 339 16.45 -2.21 10.55
N GLN A 340 16.41 -1.38 9.52
CA GLN A 340 16.22 0.06 9.68
C GLN A 340 14.81 0.39 10.19
N VAL A 341 13.79 -0.29 9.68
CA VAL A 341 12.41 -0.17 10.15
C VAL A 341 12.32 -0.59 11.63
N ASP A 342 12.94 -1.70 12.01
CA ASP A 342 12.90 -2.25 13.36
C ASP A 342 13.72 -1.40 14.36
N ALA A 343 14.84 -0.82 13.94
CA ALA A 343 15.62 0.09 14.78
C ALA A 343 14.86 1.36 15.19
N GLN A 344 13.90 1.80 14.37
CA GLN A 344 13.00 2.88 14.72
C GLN A 344 11.83 2.43 15.62
N GLN A 345 11.61 1.13 15.80
CA GLN A 345 10.54 0.60 16.67
C GLN A 345 10.81 0.83 18.15
N SER A 346 12.06 0.83 18.59
CA SER A 346 12.42 0.95 20.01
C SER A 346 12.00 2.28 20.65
N THR A 347 11.60 3.27 19.85
CA THR A 347 11.14 4.59 20.32
C THR A 347 9.60 4.75 20.26
N LEU A 348 8.85 3.74 19.78
CA LEU A 348 7.44 3.87 19.43
C LEU A 348 6.50 3.04 20.30
N GLY A 349 6.65 3.05 21.59
CA GLY A 349 5.78 2.27 22.48
C GLY A 349 5.71 2.74 23.92
N SER A 350 6.19 3.94 24.19
CA SER A 350 6.11 4.53 25.53
C SER A 350 5.12 5.70 25.53
N GLY A 351 4.05 5.57 26.27
CA GLY A 351 3.05 6.63 26.41
C GLY A 351 1.72 6.09 26.89
N THR A 352 0.77 6.98 27.07
CA THR A 352 -0.61 6.64 27.41
C THR A 352 -1.28 6.02 26.19
N LEU A 353 -1.90 4.84 26.36
CA LEU A 353 -2.71 4.20 25.33
C LEU A 353 -3.81 5.12 24.80
N ALA A 354 -4.29 4.88 23.58
CA ALA A 354 -5.41 5.63 23.00
C ALA A 354 -6.65 5.61 23.91
N PHE A 355 -6.89 4.47 24.54
CA PHE A 355 -7.89 4.23 25.58
C PHE A 355 -7.55 2.92 26.30
N PRO A 356 -8.07 2.64 27.51
CA PRO A 356 -7.92 1.33 28.15
C PRO A 356 -8.49 0.21 27.26
N GLY A 357 -7.65 -0.79 26.92
CA GLY A 357 -8.00 -1.85 25.99
C GLY A 357 -7.67 -1.57 24.51
N ALA A 358 -6.96 -0.47 24.22
CA ALA A 358 -6.31 -0.29 22.93
C ALA A 358 -5.08 -1.22 22.84
N GLU A 359 -5.00 -2.03 21.80
CA GLU A 359 -3.97 -3.06 21.65
C GLU A 359 -3.33 -3.01 20.25
N GLY A 360 -2.19 -3.68 20.09
CA GLY A 360 -1.50 -3.78 18.81
C GLY A 360 -0.77 -2.51 18.37
N TYR A 361 -0.45 -2.43 17.09
CA TYR A 361 0.40 -1.36 16.55
C TYR A 361 -0.21 0.04 16.64
N GLY A 362 -1.54 0.17 16.60
CA GLY A 362 -2.26 1.45 16.72
C GLY A 362 -2.59 1.86 18.17
N ALA A 363 -2.15 1.09 19.17
CA ALA A 363 -2.54 1.29 20.57
C ALA A 363 -2.17 2.64 21.17
N TYR A 364 -1.16 3.32 20.61
CA TYR A 364 -0.65 4.59 21.09
C TYR A 364 -1.09 5.79 20.25
N ALA A 365 -2.11 5.65 19.42
CA ALA A 365 -2.69 6.78 18.70
C ALA A 365 -3.21 7.83 19.68
N LYS A 366 -2.71 9.06 19.55
CA LYS A 366 -3.03 10.14 20.52
C LYS A 366 -4.48 10.60 20.41
N GLY A 367 -5.06 10.49 19.22
CA GLY A 367 -6.38 11.03 18.98
C GLY A 367 -6.46 12.52 19.28
N GLY A 368 -7.62 12.99 19.72
CA GLY A 368 -7.90 14.38 20.08
C GLY A 368 -7.54 14.76 21.51
N ARG A 369 -6.73 13.97 22.23
CA ARG A 369 -6.39 14.17 23.65
C ARG A 369 -5.94 15.60 23.96
N GLY A 370 -6.60 16.25 24.93
CA GLY A 370 -6.27 17.61 25.36
C GLY A 370 -6.66 18.71 24.37
N GLY A 371 -7.34 18.35 23.28
CA GLY A 371 -7.78 19.28 22.25
C GLY A 371 -9.18 19.85 22.45
N LYS A 372 -9.73 20.41 21.37
CA LYS A 372 -11.09 20.97 21.36
C LYS A 372 -12.13 19.86 21.46
N VAL A 373 -13.23 20.15 22.17
CA VAL A 373 -14.43 19.32 22.14
C VAL A 373 -15.38 19.88 21.09
N LEU A 374 -15.74 19.06 20.10
CA LEU A 374 -16.64 19.44 19.01
C LEU A 374 -17.88 18.56 19.03
N PHE A 375 -19.04 19.19 18.83
CA PHE A 375 -20.32 18.51 18.89
C PHE A 375 -20.96 18.39 17.51
N VAL A 376 -21.31 17.17 17.11
CA VAL A 376 -22.21 16.94 15.98
C VAL A 376 -23.63 17.12 16.48
N THR A 377 -24.30 18.14 15.97
CA THR A 377 -25.64 18.59 16.44
C THR A 377 -26.73 18.37 15.40
N ASN A 378 -26.39 17.93 14.19
CA ASN A 378 -27.34 17.58 13.14
C ASN A 378 -26.79 16.45 12.26
N LEU A 379 -27.62 15.90 11.41
CA LEU A 379 -27.32 14.77 10.50
C LEU A 379 -27.00 15.21 9.07
N ASN A 380 -26.80 16.50 8.82
CA ASN A 380 -26.50 17.04 7.51
C ASN A 380 -25.12 16.59 7.02
N ASP A 381 -24.94 16.44 5.70
CA ASP A 381 -23.65 16.13 5.09
C ASP A 381 -22.59 17.20 5.37
N SER A 382 -23.00 18.48 5.43
CA SER A 382 -22.07 19.62 5.60
C SER A 382 -22.75 20.80 6.31
N GLY A 383 -21.94 21.81 6.61
CA GLY A 383 -22.38 23.03 7.29
C GLY A 383 -22.21 22.97 8.81
N PRO A 384 -22.61 24.05 9.51
CA PRO A 384 -22.40 24.17 10.95
C PRO A 384 -23.06 23.02 11.74
N GLY A 385 -22.28 22.42 12.65
CA GLY A 385 -22.71 21.31 13.51
C GLY A 385 -22.76 19.95 12.81
N SER A 386 -22.29 19.82 11.58
CA SER A 386 -22.17 18.54 10.88
C SER A 386 -20.91 17.76 11.30
N LEU A 387 -20.92 16.46 11.06
CA LEU A 387 -19.72 15.61 11.27
C LEU A 387 -18.57 16.06 10.36
N ARG A 388 -18.84 16.49 9.15
CA ARG A 388 -17.83 17.01 8.22
C ARG A 388 -17.10 18.23 8.78
N GLU A 389 -17.82 19.23 9.27
CA GLU A 389 -17.19 20.41 9.89
C GLU A 389 -16.25 20.00 11.03
N ALA A 390 -16.68 19.08 11.87
CA ALA A 390 -15.88 18.62 13.00
C ALA A 390 -14.61 17.86 12.53
N ILE A 391 -14.72 17.04 11.48
CA ILE A 391 -13.58 16.30 10.90
C ILE A 391 -12.58 17.27 10.24
N GLU A 392 -13.04 18.28 9.52
CA GLU A 392 -12.20 19.24 8.79
C GLU A 392 -11.60 20.34 9.69
N THR A 393 -12.03 20.43 10.94
CA THR A 393 -11.45 21.37 11.91
C THR A 393 -9.98 21.02 12.19
N LYS A 394 -9.11 22.03 12.17
CA LYS A 394 -7.66 21.86 12.39
C LYS A 394 -7.30 21.77 13.88
N GLY A 395 -6.22 21.02 14.11
CA GLY A 395 -5.63 20.81 15.44
C GLY A 395 -6.30 19.68 16.24
N PRO A 396 -5.77 19.33 17.43
CA PRO A 396 -6.29 18.26 18.26
C PRO A 396 -7.75 18.48 18.63
N ARG A 397 -8.59 17.43 18.42
CA ARG A 397 -10.04 17.55 18.64
C ARG A 397 -10.71 16.20 18.91
N THR A 398 -11.66 16.22 19.82
CA THR A 398 -12.55 15.09 20.11
C THR A 398 -13.96 15.42 19.65
N VAL A 399 -14.50 14.58 18.77
CA VAL A 399 -15.83 14.74 18.17
C VAL A 399 -16.83 13.87 18.93
N LEU A 400 -17.83 14.50 19.50
CA LEU A 400 -18.93 13.92 20.26
C LEU A 400 -20.26 14.15 19.54
N PHE A 401 -21.23 13.27 19.75
CA PHE A 401 -22.53 13.37 19.10
C PHE A 401 -23.61 13.78 20.08
N ARG A 402 -24.36 14.79 19.70
CA ARG A 402 -25.58 15.22 20.44
C ARG A 402 -26.87 14.82 19.70
N VAL A 403 -26.70 14.09 18.61
CA VAL A 403 -27.78 13.51 17.80
C VAL A 403 -27.49 12.05 17.51
N GLY A 404 -28.54 11.24 17.43
CA GLY A 404 -28.48 9.88 16.89
C GLY A 404 -29.22 9.79 15.57
N GLY A 405 -28.79 8.90 14.67
CA GLY A 405 -29.46 8.75 13.38
C GLY A 405 -28.55 8.38 12.23
N LEU A 406 -29.06 8.62 11.02
CA LEU A 406 -28.41 8.31 9.76
C LEU A 406 -27.85 9.61 9.12
N ILE A 407 -26.53 9.67 8.98
CA ILE A 407 -25.85 10.73 8.23
C ILE A 407 -25.65 10.24 6.80
N GLU A 408 -26.34 10.84 5.85
CA GLU A 408 -26.13 10.59 4.43
C GLU A 408 -25.10 11.56 3.86
N THR A 409 -24.00 11.04 3.31
CA THR A 409 -22.84 11.83 2.93
C THR A 409 -22.28 11.45 1.57
N ARG A 410 -21.69 12.42 0.87
CA ARG A 410 -20.92 12.20 -0.37
C ARG A 410 -19.51 11.64 -0.10
N GLY A 411 -19.18 11.30 1.14
CA GLY A 411 -17.88 10.82 1.60
C GLY A 411 -17.25 11.81 2.58
N LEU A 412 -16.80 11.29 3.70
CA LEU A 412 -16.12 12.02 4.76
C LEU A 412 -14.64 11.68 4.70
N VAL A 413 -13.77 12.67 4.53
CA VAL A 413 -12.32 12.44 4.41
C VAL A 413 -11.58 13.13 5.54
N VAL A 414 -10.93 12.33 6.39
CA VAL A 414 -10.08 12.79 7.48
C VAL A 414 -8.66 13.02 6.94
N ARG A 415 -8.25 14.29 6.88
CA ARG A 415 -6.87 14.70 6.51
C ARG A 415 -6.14 15.33 7.69
N GLU A 416 -6.86 16.02 8.55
CA GLU A 416 -6.26 16.70 9.70
C GLU A 416 -5.98 15.68 10.81
N PRO A 417 -4.76 15.63 11.36
CA PRO A 417 -4.37 14.67 12.40
C PRO A 417 -4.94 15.01 13.77
N TYR A 418 -4.65 14.17 14.76
CA TYR A 418 -5.04 14.31 16.17
C TYR A 418 -6.56 14.39 16.35
N LEU A 419 -7.25 13.38 15.85
CA LEU A 419 -8.71 13.28 15.87
C LEU A 419 -9.18 12.07 16.68
N THR A 420 -10.12 12.28 17.61
CA THR A 420 -10.96 11.21 18.18
C THR A 420 -12.40 11.38 17.72
N ILE A 421 -13.01 10.33 17.15
CA ILE A 421 -14.45 10.27 16.86
C ILE A 421 -15.07 9.26 17.82
N ALA A 422 -15.87 9.76 18.77
CA ALA A 422 -16.46 8.97 19.86
C ALA A 422 -17.95 8.64 19.58
N GLY A 423 -18.21 7.66 18.72
CA GLY A 423 -19.56 7.25 18.32
C GLY A 423 -20.44 6.75 19.49
N GLN A 424 -19.82 6.26 20.58
CA GLN A 424 -20.52 5.82 21.81
C GLN A 424 -21.25 6.96 22.55
N THR A 425 -20.97 8.22 22.21
CA THR A 425 -21.64 9.36 22.82
C THR A 425 -22.98 9.71 22.17
N ALA A 426 -23.26 9.16 21.01
CA ALA A 426 -24.49 9.43 20.29
C ALA A 426 -25.72 8.94 21.10
N PRO A 427 -26.75 9.79 21.27
CA PRO A 427 -27.98 9.38 21.95
C PRO A 427 -28.79 8.38 21.10
N GLY A 428 -29.83 7.81 21.71
CA GLY A 428 -30.75 6.88 21.03
C GLY A 428 -30.08 5.60 20.57
N ASP A 429 -30.19 5.29 19.27
CA ASP A 429 -29.62 4.10 18.65
C ASP A 429 -28.21 4.28 18.11
N GLY A 430 -27.59 5.47 18.29
CA GLY A 430 -26.25 5.79 17.83
C GLY A 430 -26.21 6.36 16.40
N ILE A 431 -25.01 6.39 15.80
CA ILE A 431 -24.78 6.98 14.46
C ILE A 431 -24.49 5.90 13.43
N CYS A 432 -25.11 6.06 12.27
CA CYS A 432 -24.79 5.34 11.04
C CYS A 432 -24.41 6.34 9.93
N ILE A 433 -23.29 6.10 9.24
CA ILE A 433 -22.87 6.84 8.06
C ILE A 433 -23.28 6.04 6.83
N LYS A 434 -24.10 6.66 5.98
CA LYS A 434 -24.57 6.12 4.71
C LYS A 434 -23.95 6.92 3.58
N LYS A 435 -23.51 6.25 2.53
CA LYS A 435 -22.94 6.93 1.37
C LYS A 435 -24.05 7.37 0.40
N SER A 436 -23.95 8.59 -0.11
CA SER A 436 -24.68 9.07 -1.28
C SER A 436 -23.81 8.98 -2.55
N GLU A 437 -24.23 9.58 -3.65
CA GLU A 437 -23.53 9.54 -4.94
C GLU A 437 -22.14 10.18 -4.88
N SER A 438 -21.09 9.40 -4.94
CA SER A 438 -19.69 9.83 -5.17
C SER A 438 -18.76 8.64 -5.32
N ASP A 439 -17.51 8.86 -5.78
CA ASP A 439 -16.46 7.84 -5.87
C ASP A 439 -15.62 7.69 -4.58
N ALA A 440 -15.84 8.55 -3.57
CA ALA A 440 -15.16 8.45 -2.29
C ALA A 440 -15.70 7.31 -1.41
N ALA A 441 -14.95 6.81 -0.44
CA ALA A 441 -15.48 5.96 0.62
C ALA A 441 -16.48 6.74 1.50
N ALA A 442 -17.37 6.02 2.20
CA ALA A 442 -18.27 6.69 3.14
C ALA A 442 -17.52 7.42 4.25
N LEU A 443 -16.44 6.79 4.76
CA LEU A 443 -15.46 7.40 5.65
C LEU A 443 -14.04 7.00 5.21
N GLU A 444 -13.16 7.98 5.05
CA GLU A 444 -11.78 7.77 4.61
C GLU A 444 -10.78 8.47 5.51
N LEU A 445 -9.68 7.78 5.87
CA LEU A 445 -8.45 8.38 6.36
C LEU A 445 -7.49 8.55 5.19
N SER A 446 -6.98 9.75 4.96
CA SER A 446 -6.12 10.04 3.82
C SER A 446 -4.98 10.98 4.20
N GLY A 447 -3.75 10.46 4.23
CA GLY A 447 -2.56 11.24 4.55
C GLY A 447 -2.57 11.83 5.96
N THR A 448 -3.05 11.10 6.96
CA THR A 448 -3.23 11.61 8.33
C THR A 448 -2.59 10.70 9.38
N HIS A 449 -2.56 11.14 10.63
CA HIS A 449 -2.01 10.35 11.72
C HIS A 449 -2.69 10.66 13.07
N ASP A 450 -2.44 9.80 14.06
CA ASP A 450 -2.98 9.95 15.41
C ASP A 450 -4.50 10.07 15.42
N VAL A 451 -5.18 9.07 14.80
CA VAL A 451 -6.64 9.05 14.69
C VAL A 451 -7.23 7.89 15.49
N VAL A 452 -8.26 8.17 16.27
CA VAL A 452 -9.03 7.19 17.06
C VAL A 452 -10.49 7.23 16.61
N ILE A 453 -11.02 6.10 16.10
CA ILE A 453 -12.42 6.00 15.67
C ILE A 453 -13.09 4.87 16.44
N ARG A 454 -14.19 5.17 17.14
CA ARG A 454 -14.86 4.21 17.99
C ARG A 454 -16.38 4.20 17.79
N PHE A 455 -16.99 3.02 17.80
CA PHE A 455 -18.44 2.77 17.84
C PHE A 455 -19.25 3.45 16.72
N LEU A 456 -18.70 3.55 15.52
CA LEU A 456 -19.44 4.03 14.35
C LEU A 456 -19.95 2.86 13.48
N ARG A 457 -21.10 3.06 12.87
CA ARG A 457 -21.57 2.23 11.77
C ARG A 457 -21.31 2.95 10.46
N ILE A 458 -20.68 2.28 9.53
CA ILE A 458 -20.27 2.83 8.24
C ILE A 458 -20.81 1.88 7.18
N ARG A 459 -21.90 2.23 6.53
CA ARG A 459 -22.63 1.36 5.60
C ARG A 459 -22.84 2.07 4.28
N ALA A 460 -21.97 1.76 3.30
CA ALA A 460 -22.00 2.43 2.02
C ALA A 460 -23.34 2.19 1.27
N GLY A 461 -23.68 0.93 1.04
CA GLY A 461 -24.86 0.55 0.28
C GLY A 461 -24.72 0.74 -1.22
N ASN A 462 -25.74 0.32 -1.96
CA ASN A 462 -25.78 0.35 -3.43
C ASN A 462 -26.64 1.50 -3.97
N ASN A 463 -26.57 2.67 -3.34
CA ASN A 463 -27.45 3.78 -3.68
C ASN A 463 -27.26 4.36 -5.08
N THR A 464 -26.17 4.08 -5.75
CA THR A 464 -25.72 4.87 -6.89
C THR A 464 -25.64 4.08 -8.19
N GLY A 465 -25.82 2.75 -8.13
CA GLY A 465 -25.54 1.91 -9.30
C GLY A 465 -24.07 1.95 -9.75
N GLN A 466 -23.23 2.69 -9.06
CA GLN A 466 -21.79 2.80 -9.34
C GLN A 466 -21.00 1.69 -8.67
N PHE A 467 -19.94 1.23 -9.33
CA PHE A 467 -19.11 0.11 -8.89
C PHE A 467 -18.20 0.43 -7.69
N ARG A 468 -18.14 1.67 -7.21
CA ARG A 468 -17.23 2.06 -6.13
C ARG A 468 -17.98 2.72 -4.98
N ALA A 469 -18.28 1.91 -3.97
CA ALA A 469 -18.93 2.35 -2.74
C ALA A 469 -18.29 1.68 -1.52
N GLU A 470 -17.00 1.96 -1.29
CA GLU A 470 -16.31 1.45 -0.09
C GLU A 470 -16.93 2.04 1.18
N SER A 471 -17.11 1.22 2.22
CA SER A 471 -17.62 1.73 3.50
C SER A 471 -16.54 2.49 4.25
N PHE A 472 -15.40 1.84 4.50
CA PHE A 472 -14.25 2.49 5.14
C PHE A 472 -12.97 2.27 4.33
N ARG A 473 -12.17 3.34 4.22
CA ARG A 473 -10.87 3.30 3.60
C ARG A 473 -9.84 4.01 4.47
N ALA A 474 -8.62 3.47 4.55
CA ALA A 474 -7.46 4.19 5.03
C ALA A 474 -6.35 4.11 3.99
N SER A 475 -5.76 5.25 3.65
CA SER A 475 -4.62 5.35 2.75
C SER A 475 -3.60 6.35 3.30
N ASP A 476 -2.32 6.03 3.10
CA ASP A 476 -1.20 6.94 3.39
C ASP A 476 -1.24 7.57 4.79
N SER A 477 -1.62 6.77 5.78
CA SER A 477 -1.88 7.21 7.15
C SER A 477 -1.13 6.35 8.15
N GLU A 478 -0.86 6.89 9.34
CA GLU A 478 -0.15 6.16 10.36
C GLU A 478 -0.71 6.39 11.77
N ASN A 479 -0.33 5.49 12.68
CA ASN A 479 -0.68 5.59 14.10
C ASN A 479 -2.17 5.85 14.33
N PHE A 480 -3.02 4.92 13.88
CA PHE A 480 -4.46 5.03 14.06
C PHE A 480 -5.08 3.73 14.57
N ILE A 481 -6.25 3.86 15.19
CA ILE A 481 -7.01 2.71 15.68
C ILE A 481 -8.49 2.86 15.34
N VAL A 482 -9.07 1.77 14.79
CA VAL A 482 -10.50 1.63 14.53
C VAL A 482 -11.02 0.55 15.47
N ASP A 483 -11.88 0.94 16.39
CA ASP A 483 -12.32 0.12 17.51
C ASP A 483 -13.86 0.02 17.58
N HIS A 484 -14.38 -1.21 17.72
CA HIS A 484 -15.82 -1.47 17.84
C HIS A 484 -16.67 -0.76 16.76
N CYS A 485 -16.19 -0.72 15.52
CA CYS A 485 -16.94 -0.17 14.40
C CYS A 485 -17.59 -1.29 13.57
N SER A 486 -18.66 -0.93 12.84
CA SER A 486 -19.33 -1.83 11.91
C SER A 486 -19.24 -1.30 10.50
N ALA A 487 -18.56 -2.02 9.61
CA ALA A 487 -18.47 -1.71 8.19
C ALA A 487 -19.27 -2.75 7.39
N SER A 488 -20.24 -2.32 6.58
CA SER A 488 -21.09 -3.20 5.79
C SER A 488 -21.49 -2.59 4.46
N TRP A 489 -21.90 -3.47 3.52
CA TRP A 489 -22.50 -3.10 2.23
C TRP A 489 -21.58 -2.30 1.31
N GLY A 490 -20.27 -2.47 1.48
CA GLY A 490 -19.26 -1.90 0.57
C GLY A 490 -19.18 -2.67 -0.75
N ASN A 491 -18.79 -1.98 -1.81
CA ASN A 491 -18.47 -2.51 -3.14
C ASN A 491 -17.41 -1.61 -3.81
N PRO A 492 -16.27 -2.11 -4.32
CA PRO A 492 -15.85 -3.52 -4.32
C PRO A 492 -15.26 -4.02 -2.99
N GLN A 493 -15.01 -3.16 -2.02
CA GLN A 493 -14.44 -3.53 -0.72
C GLN A 493 -15.23 -2.88 0.41
N THR A 494 -15.25 -3.56 1.56
CA THR A 494 -16.01 -3.08 2.72
C THR A 494 -15.15 -2.26 3.67
N LEU A 495 -13.98 -2.78 4.05
CA LEU A 495 -13.00 -2.04 4.85
C LEU A 495 -11.62 -2.26 4.24
N THR A 496 -11.01 -1.20 3.70
CA THR A 496 -9.74 -1.27 2.98
C THR A 496 -8.67 -0.46 3.68
N THR A 497 -7.49 -1.05 3.79
CA THR A 497 -6.27 -0.36 4.17
C THR A 497 -5.25 -0.55 3.05
N GLY A 498 -4.69 0.52 2.52
CA GLY A 498 -3.76 0.46 1.39
C GLY A 498 -2.88 1.70 1.27
N GLY A 499 -1.90 1.65 0.37
CA GLY A 499 -0.90 2.71 0.26
C GLY A 499 0.13 2.64 1.39
N SER A 500 0.73 3.77 1.72
CA SER A 500 1.75 3.87 2.78
C SER A 500 1.10 3.98 4.14
N LEU A 501 0.79 2.84 4.73
CA LEU A 501 0.24 2.76 6.08
C LEU A 501 1.28 2.21 7.06
N ASP A 502 1.23 2.70 8.28
CA ASP A 502 2.08 2.18 9.35
C ASP A 502 1.45 2.31 10.73
N ARG A 503 1.71 1.33 11.60
CA ARG A 503 1.27 1.33 13.01
C ARG A 503 -0.22 1.57 13.20
N PHE A 504 -1.02 0.65 12.72
CA PHE A 504 -2.46 0.75 12.92
C PHE A 504 -3.08 -0.53 13.48
N THR A 505 -4.22 -0.37 14.11
CA THR A 505 -5.02 -1.47 14.63
C THR A 505 -6.48 -1.36 14.16
N VAL A 506 -7.03 -2.50 13.74
CA VAL A 506 -8.47 -2.69 13.56
C VAL A 506 -8.90 -3.78 14.54
N GLN A 507 -9.67 -3.41 15.55
CA GLN A 507 -10.06 -4.31 16.63
C GLN A 507 -11.56 -4.29 16.90
N TRP A 508 -12.11 -5.45 17.27
CA TRP A 508 -13.50 -5.61 17.69
C TRP A 508 -14.53 -5.07 16.69
N CYS A 509 -14.20 -5.10 15.40
CA CYS A 509 -15.08 -4.60 14.34
C CYS A 509 -15.93 -5.70 13.72
N VAL A 510 -17.12 -5.36 13.24
CA VAL A 510 -17.91 -6.17 12.31
C VAL A 510 -17.61 -5.69 10.88
N ILE A 511 -17.15 -6.59 10.02
CA ILE A 511 -16.86 -6.34 8.61
C ILE A 511 -17.68 -7.36 7.81
N GLY A 512 -18.83 -6.96 7.33
CA GLY A 512 -19.79 -7.95 6.84
C GLY A 512 -20.71 -7.49 5.74
N GLU A 513 -21.23 -8.48 4.99
CA GLU A 513 -22.23 -8.28 3.94
C GLU A 513 -21.84 -7.28 2.87
N GLY A 514 -20.67 -7.44 2.24
CA GLY A 514 -20.35 -6.65 1.06
C GLY A 514 -21.35 -6.91 -0.06
N ASN A 515 -21.73 -5.87 -0.81
CA ASN A 515 -22.62 -6.01 -1.96
C ASN A 515 -21.92 -6.73 -3.12
N ASN A 516 -22.43 -7.90 -3.52
CA ASN A 516 -21.77 -8.83 -4.45
C ASN A 516 -22.06 -8.53 -5.93
N GLN A 517 -22.28 -7.29 -6.27
CA GLN A 517 -22.42 -6.90 -7.66
C GLN A 517 -21.13 -7.23 -8.42
N GLN A 518 -21.29 -7.79 -9.61
CA GLN A 518 -20.17 -8.27 -10.44
C GLN A 518 -19.23 -9.24 -9.70
N ARG A 519 -19.72 -9.96 -8.67
CA ARG A 519 -18.98 -10.89 -7.82
C ARG A 519 -17.87 -10.21 -7.00
N HIS A 520 -18.06 -8.98 -6.55
CA HIS A 520 -17.06 -8.17 -5.86
C HIS A 520 -17.45 -7.79 -4.42
N ALA A 521 -18.21 -8.62 -3.69
CA ALA A 521 -18.35 -8.48 -2.23
C ALA A 521 -17.02 -8.78 -1.53
N PHE A 522 -16.02 -7.92 -1.70
CA PHE A 522 -14.72 -8.10 -1.08
C PHE A 522 -14.70 -7.50 0.32
N SER A 523 -14.08 -8.23 1.26
CA SER A 523 -14.00 -7.80 2.64
C SER A 523 -12.94 -6.72 2.83
N SER A 524 -11.68 -7.12 2.96
CA SER A 524 -10.61 -6.22 3.35
C SER A 524 -9.36 -6.42 2.50
N GLY A 525 -8.86 -5.31 1.92
CA GLY A 525 -7.48 -5.21 1.53
C GLY A 525 -6.66 -4.80 2.76
N VAL A 526 -5.67 -5.59 3.12
CA VAL A 526 -4.74 -5.30 4.21
C VAL A 526 -3.41 -4.96 3.61
N GLY A 527 -3.03 -3.69 3.66
CA GLY A 527 -1.73 -3.18 3.24
C GLY A 527 -1.05 -2.47 4.40
N GLY A 528 0.19 -2.06 4.17
CA GLY A 528 0.96 -1.26 5.12
C GLY A 528 2.06 -2.03 5.83
N ASP A 529 2.91 -1.26 6.52
CA ASP A 529 4.14 -1.79 7.09
C ASP A 529 3.91 -2.60 8.37
N ARG A 530 3.12 -2.07 9.30
CA ARG A 530 2.84 -2.69 10.60
C ARG A 530 1.37 -2.56 10.94
N SER A 531 0.71 -3.69 11.08
CA SER A 531 -0.73 -3.71 11.37
C SER A 531 -1.11 -4.81 12.35
N THR A 532 -2.13 -4.55 13.15
CA THR A 532 -2.79 -5.52 13.99
C THR A 532 -4.27 -5.58 13.66
N TRP A 533 -4.75 -6.81 13.44
CA TRP A 533 -6.16 -7.09 13.18
C TRP A 533 -6.60 -8.16 14.16
N HIS A 534 -7.37 -7.80 15.16
CA HIS A 534 -7.77 -8.76 16.19
C HIS A 534 -9.20 -8.62 16.63
N HIS A 535 -9.80 -9.74 17.04
CA HIS A 535 -11.16 -9.82 17.54
C HIS A 535 -12.23 -9.23 16.59
N ASN A 536 -11.97 -9.27 15.28
CA ASN A 536 -12.94 -8.80 14.29
C ASN A 536 -13.83 -9.94 13.83
N LEU A 537 -15.07 -9.62 13.48
CA LEU A 537 -16.00 -10.51 12.82
C LEU A 537 -16.06 -10.19 11.32
N PHE A 538 -15.62 -11.13 10.51
CA PHE A 538 -15.78 -11.12 9.05
C PHE A 538 -16.90 -12.06 8.66
N ALA A 539 -17.94 -11.58 7.96
CA ALA A 539 -19.10 -12.42 7.63
C ALA A 539 -19.70 -12.10 6.25
N HIS A 540 -20.12 -13.17 5.52
CA HIS A 540 -20.84 -13.08 4.25
C HIS A 540 -20.09 -12.26 3.17
N MET A 541 -18.84 -12.65 2.91
CA MET A 541 -17.97 -11.99 1.94
C MET A 541 -17.57 -12.94 0.80
N GLN A 542 -17.57 -12.46 -0.43
CA GLN A 542 -17.19 -13.26 -1.59
C GLN A 542 -15.72 -13.68 -1.53
N SER A 543 -14.83 -12.75 -1.09
CA SER A 543 -13.39 -12.96 -1.06
C SER A 543 -12.69 -11.87 -0.23
N ARG A 544 -11.35 -11.91 -0.14
CA ARG A 544 -10.49 -10.98 0.59
C ARG A 544 -10.78 -10.95 2.10
N VAL A 545 -10.70 -12.11 2.73
CA VAL A 545 -11.04 -12.26 4.16
C VAL A 545 -9.83 -12.73 5.00
N PRO A 546 -8.74 -11.90 5.04
CA PRO A 546 -8.47 -10.72 4.24
C PRO A 546 -7.68 -11.03 2.95
N ARG A 547 -7.47 -10.02 2.08
CA ARG A 547 -6.40 -10.04 1.10
C ARG A 547 -5.25 -9.19 1.63
N TRP A 548 -4.10 -9.80 1.88
CA TRP A 548 -2.87 -9.03 2.07
C TRP A 548 -2.43 -8.50 0.71
N GLY A 549 -2.14 -7.21 0.60
CA GLY A 549 -1.84 -6.59 -0.68
C GLY A 549 -0.99 -5.34 -0.55
N ASP A 550 -0.43 -4.92 -1.69
CA ASP A 550 0.33 -3.68 -1.84
C ASP A 550 1.43 -3.49 -0.78
N ILE A 551 2.19 -4.58 -0.53
CA ILE A 551 3.24 -4.68 0.48
C ILE A 551 2.66 -4.70 1.91
N THR A 552 2.12 -5.85 2.33
CA THR A 552 1.91 -6.11 3.76
C THR A 552 3.25 -6.56 4.37
N VAL A 553 3.90 -5.68 5.12
CA VAL A 553 5.23 -5.95 5.67
C VAL A 553 5.14 -6.83 6.91
N GLN A 554 4.39 -6.39 7.91
CA GLN A 554 4.18 -7.12 9.15
C GLN A 554 2.74 -7.00 9.59
N CYS A 555 2.05 -8.13 9.62
CA CYS A 555 0.67 -8.21 10.05
C CYS A 555 0.53 -9.18 11.23
N ASP A 556 -0.08 -8.71 12.30
CA ASP A 556 -0.49 -9.53 13.44
C ASP A 556 -2.01 -9.75 13.36
N PHE A 557 -2.41 -10.93 12.86
CA PHE A 557 -3.80 -11.28 12.59
C PHE A 557 -4.24 -12.40 13.54
N ARG A 558 -4.96 -12.05 14.61
CA ARG A 558 -5.30 -12.99 15.67
C ARG A 558 -6.70 -12.86 16.23
N ASN A 559 -7.24 -13.95 16.77
CA ASN A 559 -8.54 -14.01 17.42
C ASN A 559 -9.71 -13.46 16.58
N ASN A 560 -9.57 -13.42 15.24
CA ASN A 560 -10.66 -13.02 14.37
C ASN A 560 -11.62 -14.19 14.11
N VAL A 561 -12.88 -13.89 13.90
CA VAL A 561 -13.90 -14.84 13.45
C VAL A 561 -14.21 -14.61 11.99
N ILE A 562 -14.09 -15.66 11.19
CA ILE A 562 -14.33 -15.62 9.75
C ILE A 562 -15.44 -16.59 9.41
N TYR A 563 -16.55 -16.09 8.87
CA TYR A 563 -17.73 -16.87 8.56
C TYR A 563 -18.22 -16.66 7.13
N ASP A 564 -18.64 -17.73 6.47
CA ASP A 564 -19.37 -17.74 5.20
C ASP A 564 -18.66 -16.91 4.09
N TRP A 565 -17.42 -17.29 3.81
CA TRP A 565 -16.69 -16.73 2.66
C TRP A 565 -17.01 -17.48 1.38
N GLY A 566 -17.00 -16.80 0.23
CA GLY A 566 -17.23 -17.41 -1.07
C GLY A 566 -16.06 -18.26 -1.54
N HIS A 567 -15.29 -17.74 -2.51
CA HIS A 567 -14.20 -18.50 -3.14
C HIS A 567 -12.82 -18.31 -2.51
N GLY A 568 -12.62 -17.35 -1.61
CA GLY A 568 -11.30 -17.11 -1.02
C GLY A 568 -11.35 -16.47 0.36
N ALA A 569 -10.79 -17.16 1.36
CA ALA A 569 -10.50 -16.60 2.67
C ALA A 569 -9.23 -15.70 2.58
N GLY A 570 -8.16 -16.03 3.29
CA GLY A 570 -6.91 -15.26 3.26
C GLY A 570 -6.06 -15.58 2.03
N TYR A 571 -5.49 -14.55 1.40
CA TYR A 571 -4.50 -14.68 0.31
C TYR A 571 -3.79 -13.36 0.03
N GLY A 572 -2.75 -13.38 -0.78
CA GLY A 572 -2.12 -12.16 -1.29
C GLY A 572 -0.65 -11.99 -0.94
N ASP A 573 -0.16 -10.76 -1.07
CA ASP A 573 1.24 -10.38 -0.97
C ASP A 573 1.61 -10.06 0.49
N LEU A 574 2.46 -10.86 1.12
CA LEU A 574 2.85 -10.67 2.51
C LEU A 574 4.34 -10.98 2.71
N ARG A 575 4.93 -10.36 3.73
CA ARG A 575 6.29 -10.65 4.17
C ARG A 575 6.32 -11.40 5.49
N THR A 576 5.79 -10.82 6.56
CA THR A 576 5.68 -11.51 7.84
C THR A 576 4.25 -11.45 8.34
N LEU A 577 3.76 -12.60 8.82
CA LEU A 577 2.40 -12.73 9.30
C LEU A 577 2.39 -13.62 10.55
N ASN A 578 1.77 -13.13 11.61
CA ASN A 578 1.24 -13.95 12.70
C ASN A 578 -0.23 -14.23 12.41
N TYR A 579 -0.57 -15.48 12.16
CA TYR A 579 -1.96 -15.92 11.96
C TYR A 579 -2.35 -16.85 13.10
N VAL A 580 -2.89 -16.30 14.19
CA VAL A 580 -2.97 -16.98 15.48
C VAL A 580 -4.37 -17.00 16.05
N ASN A 581 -4.82 -18.19 16.49
CA ASN A 581 -6.07 -18.36 17.22
C ASN A 581 -7.30 -17.76 16.54
N ASN A 582 -7.36 -17.76 15.20
CA ASN A 582 -8.54 -17.34 14.46
C ASN A 582 -9.55 -18.51 14.35
N TYR A 583 -10.83 -18.19 14.30
CA TYR A 583 -11.91 -19.16 14.18
C TYR A 583 -12.60 -19.03 12.82
N LEU A 584 -12.48 -20.06 11.97
CA LEU A 584 -13.08 -20.09 10.64
C LEU A 584 -14.23 -21.08 10.60
N ARG A 585 -15.39 -20.61 10.18
CA ARG A 585 -16.60 -21.44 10.02
C ARG A 585 -17.12 -21.29 8.58
N PRO A 586 -17.01 -22.33 7.73
CA PRO A 586 -17.69 -22.33 6.45
C PRO A 586 -19.21 -22.16 6.62
N GLY A 587 -19.82 -21.36 5.75
CA GLY A 587 -21.25 -21.10 5.75
C GLY A 587 -21.93 -21.51 4.44
N PRO A 588 -23.22 -21.14 4.25
CA PRO A 588 -23.99 -21.54 3.07
C PRO A 588 -23.39 -21.07 1.74
N SER A 589 -22.72 -19.93 1.71
CA SER A 589 -22.11 -19.36 0.48
C SER A 589 -20.66 -19.81 0.28
N THR A 590 -20.07 -20.60 1.17
CA THR A 590 -18.66 -21.01 1.07
C THR A 590 -18.45 -21.99 -0.08
N THR A 591 -17.71 -21.54 -1.10
CA THR A 591 -17.42 -22.32 -2.32
C THR A 591 -15.94 -22.69 -2.48
N GLN A 592 -15.04 -22.13 -1.67
CA GLN A 592 -13.62 -22.47 -1.71
C GLN A 592 -13.40 -23.97 -1.46
N ARG A 593 -12.67 -24.63 -2.36
CA ARG A 593 -12.33 -26.06 -2.29
C ARG A 593 -10.85 -26.31 -2.62
N PRO A 594 -10.04 -26.92 -1.73
CA PRO A 594 -10.37 -27.15 -0.32
C PRO A 594 -10.45 -25.83 0.46
N PRO A 595 -11.21 -25.75 1.56
CA PRO A 595 -11.17 -24.59 2.45
C PRO A 595 -9.77 -24.43 3.04
N ALA A 596 -9.27 -23.21 3.07
CA ALA A 596 -7.95 -22.87 3.60
C ALA A 596 -7.99 -21.55 4.39
N PHE A 597 -7.09 -21.39 5.35
CA PHE A 597 -6.86 -20.10 6.03
C PHE A 597 -6.24 -19.11 5.08
N ILE A 598 -5.18 -19.59 4.40
CA ILE A 598 -4.38 -18.84 3.46
C ILE A 598 -4.26 -19.68 2.20
N ALA A 599 -4.78 -19.16 1.10
CA ALA A 599 -4.63 -19.75 -0.23
C ALA A 599 -3.83 -18.79 -1.10
N ASP A 600 -2.87 -19.33 -1.84
CA ASP A 600 -2.04 -18.56 -2.78
C ASP A 600 -1.31 -17.35 -2.11
N PRO A 601 -0.50 -17.57 -1.07
CA PRO A 601 0.32 -16.50 -0.53
C PRO A 601 1.33 -16.09 -1.59
N LYS A 602 1.21 -14.87 -2.06
CA LYS A 602 2.26 -14.22 -2.85
C LYS A 602 3.26 -13.65 -1.86
N VAL A 603 4.49 -14.13 -1.91
CA VAL A 603 5.46 -13.78 -0.89
C VAL A 603 6.43 -12.72 -1.40
N ILE A 604 6.65 -11.71 -0.57
CA ILE A 604 7.71 -10.74 -0.72
C ILE A 604 8.90 -11.28 0.09
N LEU A 605 9.98 -11.57 -0.55
CA LEU A 605 11.13 -12.18 0.13
C LEU A 605 11.90 -11.18 1.02
N PRO A 606 12.42 -11.68 2.11
CA PRO A 606 12.20 -12.98 2.73
C PRO A 606 10.84 -13.04 3.41
N ALA A 607 9.97 -13.92 2.95
CA ALA A 607 8.65 -14.08 3.56
C ALA A 607 8.65 -15.17 4.60
N SER A 608 7.88 -14.97 5.64
CA SER A 608 7.70 -15.99 6.66
C SER A 608 6.37 -15.81 7.38
N ILE A 609 5.74 -16.93 7.73
CA ILE A 609 4.41 -16.97 8.35
C ILE A 609 4.51 -17.82 9.61
N TYR A 610 3.95 -17.33 10.70
CA TYR A 610 3.67 -18.11 11.90
C TYR A 610 2.18 -18.40 11.97
N VAL A 611 1.83 -19.69 12.03
CA VAL A 611 0.43 -20.14 12.05
C VAL A 611 0.25 -21.09 13.22
N ASP A 612 -0.61 -20.72 14.17
CA ASP A 612 -0.85 -21.54 15.36
C ASP A 612 -2.23 -21.32 15.98
N GLY A 613 -2.79 -22.37 16.59
CA GLY A 613 -4.00 -22.32 17.38
C GLY A 613 -5.31 -22.03 16.60
N ASN A 614 -5.27 -21.97 15.27
CA ASN A 614 -6.45 -21.66 14.48
C ASN A 614 -7.40 -22.86 14.36
N ILE A 615 -8.70 -22.60 14.40
CA ILE A 615 -9.76 -23.59 14.20
C ILE A 615 -10.42 -23.37 12.85
N MET A 616 -10.58 -24.47 12.08
CA MET A 616 -11.47 -24.50 10.93
C MET A 616 -12.55 -25.55 11.16
N VAL A 617 -13.79 -25.12 11.30
CA VAL A 617 -14.94 -25.99 11.54
C VAL A 617 -15.08 -26.99 10.42
N GLY A 618 -15.25 -28.30 10.79
CA GLY A 618 -15.34 -29.38 9.83
C GLY A 618 -14.00 -29.90 9.29
N LYS A 619 -12.85 -29.39 9.80
CA LYS A 619 -11.49 -29.77 9.39
C LYS A 619 -10.59 -30.04 10.59
N ALA A 620 -10.84 -31.18 11.26
CA ALA A 620 -10.12 -31.58 12.48
C ALA A 620 -8.59 -31.78 12.23
N ASP A 621 -8.20 -32.15 11.03
CA ASP A 621 -6.79 -32.30 10.65
C ASP A 621 -6.06 -30.96 10.58
N VAL A 622 -6.74 -29.87 10.15
CA VAL A 622 -6.23 -28.50 10.18
C VAL A 622 -6.07 -27.99 11.62
N GLY A 623 -6.99 -28.35 12.52
CA GLY A 623 -6.87 -28.00 13.94
C GLY A 623 -5.71 -28.70 14.64
N ARG A 624 -5.29 -29.91 14.19
CA ARG A 624 -4.11 -30.63 14.72
C ARG A 624 -2.79 -30.14 14.13
N ASP A 625 -2.84 -29.69 12.89
CA ASP A 625 -1.69 -29.16 12.14
C ASP A 625 -2.17 -27.99 11.28
N ASN A 626 -2.01 -26.80 11.82
CA ASN A 626 -2.52 -25.58 11.17
C ASN A 626 -1.91 -25.33 9.79
N TRP A 627 -0.72 -25.90 9.51
CA TRP A 627 -0.10 -25.76 8.19
C TRP A 627 -0.85 -26.46 7.06
N LYS A 628 -1.73 -27.39 7.37
CA LYS A 628 -2.67 -27.98 6.41
C LYS A 628 -3.72 -26.99 5.91
N GLY A 629 -3.91 -25.89 6.63
CA GLY A 629 -4.75 -24.75 6.21
C GLY A 629 -4.04 -23.70 5.37
N VAL A 630 -2.75 -23.88 5.06
CA VAL A 630 -1.96 -22.99 4.21
C VAL A 630 -1.69 -23.67 2.88
N LEU A 631 -2.29 -23.15 1.80
CA LEU A 631 -2.14 -23.69 0.44
C LEU A 631 -1.20 -22.77 -0.35
N ALA A 632 -0.03 -23.27 -0.71
CA ALA A 632 0.88 -22.60 -1.64
C ALA A 632 0.64 -23.10 -3.07
N PRO A 633 0.82 -22.26 -4.09
CA PRO A 633 0.74 -22.67 -5.49
C PRO A 633 1.75 -23.78 -5.81
N GLU A 634 1.34 -24.79 -6.59
CA GLU A 634 2.23 -25.86 -7.02
C GLU A 634 3.48 -25.31 -7.74
N GLY A 635 4.62 -25.89 -7.41
CA GLY A 635 5.90 -25.66 -8.11
C GLY A 635 6.63 -24.36 -7.71
N VAL A 636 6.13 -23.60 -6.72
CA VAL A 636 6.68 -22.28 -6.41
C VAL A 636 7.26 -22.16 -5.01
N LEU A 637 6.49 -22.48 -4.01
CA LEU A 637 6.89 -22.49 -2.62
C LEU A 637 6.20 -23.67 -1.95
N THR A 638 6.92 -24.41 -1.16
CA THR A 638 6.27 -25.36 -0.26
C THR A 638 5.80 -24.58 0.97
N PRO A 639 4.70 -24.93 1.63
CA PRO A 639 4.31 -24.34 2.89
C PRO A 639 5.46 -24.28 3.90
N ARG A 640 6.32 -25.30 3.92
CA ARG A 640 7.50 -25.37 4.79
C ARG A 640 8.52 -24.26 4.54
N SER A 641 8.68 -23.76 3.31
CA SER A 641 9.61 -22.66 3.03
C SER A 641 9.16 -21.32 3.60
N LEU A 642 7.89 -21.21 3.99
CA LEU A 642 7.29 -20.01 4.59
C LEU A 642 7.18 -20.12 6.12
N GLN A 643 7.46 -21.29 6.69
CA GLN A 643 7.20 -21.55 8.09
C GLN A 643 8.19 -20.84 9.00
N SER A 644 7.65 -20.02 9.92
CA SER A 644 8.35 -19.57 11.12
C SER A 644 8.05 -20.51 12.27
N SER A 645 9.09 -20.84 13.07
CA SER A 645 8.94 -21.68 14.27
C SER A 645 8.46 -20.89 15.50
N ALA A 646 8.46 -19.56 15.41
CA ALA A 646 8.03 -18.65 16.47
C ALA A 646 7.26 -17.47 15.89
N PRO A 647 6.38 -16.83 16.67
CA PRO A 647 5.71 -15.62 16.23
C PRO A 647 6.70 -14.48 16.04
N PHE A 648 6.41 -13.61 15.08
CA PHE A 648 7.15 -12.37 14.90
C PHE A 648 6.82 -11.40 16.04
N PRO A 649 7.81 -10.60 16.50
CA PRO A 649 7.55 -9.57 17.50
C PRO A 649 6.44 -8.62 17.03
N ALA A 650 5.46 -8.40 17.89
CA ALA A 650 4.36 -7.45 17.69
C ALA A 650 3.98 -6.85 19.06
N PRO A 651 3.40 -5.64 19.10
CA PRO A 651 2.85 -5.11 20.33
C PRO A 651 1.81 -6.06 20.94
N PRO A 652 1.70 -6.12 22.28
CA PRO A 652 0.87 -7.11 22.94
C PRO A 652 -0.61 -6.98 22.56
N VAL A 653 -1.23 -8.14 22.40
CA VAL A 653 -2.69 -8.30 22.27
C VAL A 653 -3.11 -9.40 23.25
N GLN A 654 -4.11 -9.14 24.10
CA GLN A 654 -4.68 -10.14 24.97
C GLN A 654 -5.29 -11.26 24.10
N THR A 655 -4.63 -12.40 24.09
CA THR A 655 -4.94 -13.49 23.16
C THR A 655 -5.65 -14.63 23.88
N GLN A 656 -6.80 -15.05 23.36
CA GLN A 656 -7.56 -16.21 23.83
C GLN A 656 -7.40 -17.38 22.86
N SER A 657 -7.85 -18.56 23.25
CA SER A 657 -8.03 -19.65 22.30
C SER A 657 -9.05 -19.26 21.21
N ALA A 658 -8.95 -19.85 20.03
CA ALA A 658 -9.88 -19.55 18.94
C ALA A 658 -11.36 -19.79 19.32
N ALA A 659 -11.64 -20.78 20.16
CA ALA A 659 -13.00 -21.07 20.62
C ALA A 659 -13.54 -20.01 21.60
N GLU A 660 -12.71 -19.52 22.51
CA GLU A 660 -13.07 -18.42 23.42
C GLU A 660 -13.23 -17.11 22.63
N ALA A 661 -12.31 -16.83 21.69
CA ALA A 661 -12.40 -15.67 20.80
C ALA A 661 -13.71 -15.65 20.01
N PHE A 662 -14.19 -16.81 19.53
CA PHE A 662 -15.49 -16.91 18.85
C PHE A 662 -16.62 -16.34 19.71
N GLU A 663 -16.74 -16.75 20.97
CA GLU A 663 -17.81 -16.26 21.85
C GLU A 663 -17.64 -14.78 22.21
N LEU A 664 -16.41 -14.35 22.47
CA LEU A 664 -16.12 -12.94 22.78
C LEU A 664 -16.41 -12.01 21.61
N VAL A 665 -16.00 -12.38 20.41
CA VAL A 665 -16.23 -11.60 19.19
C VAL A 665 -17.72 -11.49 18.90
N LEU A 666 -18.48 -12.56 18.96
CA LEU A 666 -19.94 -12.51 18.76
C LEU A 666 -20.66 -11.63 19.79
N ARG A 667 -20.13 -11.57 21.01
CA ARG A 667 -20.68 -10.70 22.06
C ARG A 667 -20.34 -9.23 21.86
N ASN A 668 -19.08 -8.92 21.53
CA ASN A 668 -18.53 -7.58 21.68
C ASN A 668 -18.24 -6.84 20.36
N ALA A 669 -18.00 -7.54 19.23
CA ALA A 669 -17.64 -6.89 17.99
C ALA A 669 -18.74 -5.98 17.42
N GLY A 670 -18.32 -4.92 16.71
CA GLY A 670 -19.19 -3.94 16.08
C GLY A 670 -19.57 -2.78 17.00
N ALA A 671 -20.38 -1.88 16.49
CA ALA A 671 -20.87 -0.70 17.22
C ALA A 671 -21.93 -1.12 18.27
N THR A 672 -21.46 -1.68 19.37
CA THR A 672 -22.31 -2.16 20.47
C THR A 672 -22.78 -1.03 21.40
N ARG A 673 -22.24 0.16 21.28
CA ARG A 673 -22.64 1.34 22.04
C ARG A 673 -23.14 2.44 21.11
N PRO A 674 -24.13 3.22 21.54
CA PRO A 674 -24.96 3.03 22.75
C PRO A 674 -25.77 1.70 22.71
N LYS A 675 -26.04 1.16 21.51
CA LYS A 675 -26.82 -0.09 21.32
C LYS A 675 -26.41 -0.79 20.05
N ARG A 676 -26.30 -2.11 20.04
CA ARG A 676 -26.12 -2.89 18.80
C ARG A 676 -27.42 -2.83 17.97
N ASP A 677 -27.31 -2.49 16.68
CA ASP A 677 -28.49 -2.41 15.82
C ASP A 677 -28.94 -3.77 15.26
N SER A 678 -30.05 -3.74 14.50
CA SER A 678 -30.65 -4.96 13.93
C SER A 678 -29.77 -5.62 12.87
N VAL A 679 -28.96 -4.84 12.13
CA VAL A 679 -28.05 -5.39 11.10
C VAL A 679 -26.94 -6.21 11.74
N ASP A 680 -26.21 -5.65 12.70
CA ASP A 680 -25.16 -6.37 13.41
C ASP A 680 -25.73 -7.54 14.22
N THR A 681 -26.92 -7.38 14.82
CA THR A 681 -27.60 -8.45 15.55
C THR A 681 -27.91 -9.62 14.62
N ARG A 682 -28.40 -9.36 13.41
CA ARG A 682 -28.69 -10.37 12.40
C ARG A 682 -27.41 -11.07 11.93
N ILE A 683 -26.35 -10.31 11.62
CA ILE A 683 -25.06 -10.88 11.21
C ILE A 683 -24.52 -11.82 12.31
N VAL A 684 -24.48 -11.37 13.55
CA VAL A 684 -24.03 -12.19 14.69
C VAL A 684 -24.90 -13.45 14.86
N SER A 685 -26.22 -13.33 14.71
CA SER A 685 -27.13 -14.46 14.74
C SER A 685 -26.87 -15.47 13.62
N ASN A 686 -26.61 -14.98 12.40
CA ASN A 686 -26.24 -15.83 11.26
C ASN A 686 -24.98 -16.63 11.54
N VAL A 687 -23.95 -15.97 12.07
CA VAL A 687 -22.68 -16.63 12.42
C VAL A 687 -22.89 -17.69 13.49
N ARG A 688 -23.67 -17.40 14.53
CA ARG A 688 -23.98 -18.35 15.62
C ARG A 688 -24.75 -19.58 15.13
N ASN A 689 -25.73 -19.35 14.26
CA ASN A 689 -26.65 -20.41 13.81
C ASN A 689 -26.17 -21.10 12.51
N GLY A 690 -25.14 -20.60 11.84
CA GLY A 690 -24.66 -21.16 10.57
C GLY A 690 -25.60 -20.83 9.40
N THR A 691 -26.25 -19.67 9.41
CA THR A 691 -27.26 -19.23 8.44
C THR A 691 -26.83 -17.96 7.72
N GLY A 692 -27.70 -17.40 6.90
CA GLY A 692 -27.42 -16.21 6.11
C GLY A 692 -26.72 -16.52 4.79
N ARG A 693 -26.36 -15.51 4.05
CA ARG A 693 -25.70 -15.65 2.74
C ARG A 693 -24.97 -14.38 2.31
N ILE A 694 -24.15 -14.49 1.29
CA ILE A 694 -23.64 -13.34 0.52
C ILE A 694 -24.82 -12.71 -0.24
N ILE A 695 -24.94 -11.40 -0.19
CA ILE A 695 -26.01 -10.61 -0.79
C ILE A 695 -25.51 -9.79 -1.98
N ASN A 696 -26.37 -9.44 -2.92
CA ASN A 696 -26.03 -8.54 -4.01
C ASN A 696 -26.43 -7.08 -3.73
N ASP A 697 -27.40 -6.88 -2.84
CA ASP A 697 -27.96 -5.58 -2.48
C ASP A 697 -28.43 -5.62 -1.03
N GLU A 698 -28.18 -4.58 -0.26
CA GLU A 698 -28.61 -4.46 1.13
C GLU A 698 -30.12 -4.55 1.33
N LYS A 699 -30.91 -4.25 0.29
CA LYS A 699 -32.36 -4.38 0.31
C LYS A 699 -32.83 -5.83 0.50
N GLU A 700 -32.03 -6.81 0.07
CA GLU A 700 -32.32 -8.23 0.28
C GLU A 700 -32.39 -8.61 1.77
N VAL A 701 -31.81 -7.78 2.64
CA VAL A 701 -31.73 -7.99 4.09
C VAL A 701 -32.34 -6.84 4.89
N GLY A 702 -33.18 -6.02 4.26
CA GLY A 702 -33.97 -4.97 4.90
C GLY A 702 -33.34 -3.58 4.88
N GLY A 703 -32.13 -3.39 4.34
CA GLY A 703 -31.48 -2.08 4.22
C GLY A 703 -31.16 -1.41 5.56
N TRP A 704 -31.06 -0.10 5.55
CA TRP A 704 -30.78 0.67 6.77
C TRP A 704 -31.99 0.66 7.70
N PRO A 705 -31.80 0.28 8.99
CA PRO A 705 -32.86 0.40 9.98
C PRO A 705 -33.17 1.87 10.29
N ALA A 706 -34.36 2.13 10.81
CA ALA A 706 -34.65 3.40 11.43
C ALA A 706 -33.86 3.51 12.75
N TYR A 707 -33.13 4.59 12.94
CA TYR A 707 -32.39 4.88 14.16
C TYR A 707 -33.15 5.88 15.00
N ALA A 708 -33.44 5.53 16.26
CA ALA A 708 -34.06 6.45 17.21
C ALA A 708 -33.07 7.56 17.59
N ALA A 709 -33.50 8.81 17.53
CA ALA A 709 -32.65 9.97 17.77
C ALA A 709 -32.14 10.05 19.21
N GLY A 710 -33.02 9.91 20.22
CA GLY A 710 -32.72 10.10 21.63
C GLY A 710 -32.37 11.54 22.01
N GLU A 711 -32.37 11.81 23.29
CA GLU A 711 -31.96 13.11 23.83
C GLU A 711 -30.53 13.04 24.38
N PRO A 712 -29.67 14.01 24.05
CA PRO A 712 -28.33 14.04 24.63
C PRO A 712 -28.38 14.44 26.10
N PRO A 713 -27.44 13.92 26.92
CA PRO A 713 -27.37 14.31 28.33
C PRO A 713 -27.06 15.81 28.52
N VAL A 714 -27.52 16.39 29.63
CA VAL A 714 -27.22 17.77 29.98
C VAL A 714 -25.74 17.96 30.25
N ASP A 715 -25.13 18.92 29.59
CA ASP A 715 -23.73 19.31 29.71
C ASP A 715 -23.66 20.86 29.74
N THR A 716 -23.73 21.41 30.92
CA THR A 716 -23.82 22.87 31.13
C THR A 716 -22.54 23.60 30.72
N ALA A 717 -21.37 23.02 30.97
CA ALA A 717 -20.08 23.57 30.56
C ALA A 717 -19.79 23.45 29.09
N ARG A 718 -20.54 22.61 28.35
CA ARG A 718 -20.30 22.26 26.96
C ARG A 718 -18.87 21.72 26.74
N ASP A 719 -18.37 20.93 27.69
CA ASP A 719 -17.05 20.33 27.69
C ASP A 719 -17.06 18.83 27.33
N GLY A 720 -18.23 18.30 26.98
CA GLY A 720 -18.42 16.93 26.58
C GLY A 720 -18.68 15.94 27.69
N ILE A 721 -18.72 16.40 28.94
CA ILE A 721 -18.95 15.57 30.11
C ILE A 721 -20.31 15.93 30.73
N PRO A 722 -21.26 14.97 30.84
CA PRO A 722 -22.57 15.23 31.42
C PRO A 722 -22.51 15.71 32.87
N ASP A 723 -23.40 16.64 33.21
CA ASP A 723 -23.53 17.20 34.57
C ASP A 723 -23.74 16.13 35.64
N GLU A 724 -24.54 15.09 35.37
CA GLU A 724 -24.76 13.99 36.30
C GLU A 724 -23.49 13.21 36.60
N TRP A 725 -22.69 12.94 35.54
CA TRP A 725 -21.42 12.24 35.71
C TRP A 725 -20.41 13.07 36.54
N LYS A 726 -20.38 14.41 36.32
CA LYS A 726 -19.58 15.35 37.12
C LYS A 726 -20.05 15.39 38.56
N LYS A 727 -21.34 15.54 38.81
CA LYS A 727 -21.94 15.53 40.15
C LYS A 727 -21.56 14.29 40.96
N ALA A 728 -21.66 13.11 40.32
CA ALA A 728 -21.32 11.87 40.97
C ALA A 728 -19.83 11.76 41.39
N ARG A 729 -18.99 12.64 40.89
CA ARG A 729 -17.53 12.71 41.15
C ARG A 729 -17.08 13.99 41.84
N GLY A 730 -18.02 14.84 42.25
CA GLY A 730 -17.70 16.10 42.91
C GLY A 730 -16.97 17.12 42.03
N LEU A 731 -17.15 17.03 40.71
CA LEU A 731 -16.48 17.91 39.74
C LEU A 731 -17.32 19.18 39.48
N PRO A 732 -16.68 20.32 39.17
CA PRO A 732 -17.37 21.57 38.83
C PRO A 732 -18.25 21.41 37.60
N LEU A 733 -19.49 21.93 37.64
CA LEU A 733 -20.43 21.81 36.53
C LEU A 733 -20.20 22.84 35.42
N ASN A 734 -19.71 24.03 35.78
CA ASN A 734 -19.62 25.19 34.89
C ASN A 734 -18.18 25.50 34.44
N ASP A 735 -17.21 24.64 34.77
CA ASP A 735 -15.81 24.84 34.36
C ASP A 735 -15.48 23.95 33.14
N PRO A 736 -15.31 24.53 31.95
CA PRO A 736 -14.97 23.78 30.76
C PRO A 736 -13.54 23.18 30.78
N ASN A 737 -12.66 23.65 31.68
CA ASN A 737 -11.30 23.15 31.81
C ASN A 737 -11.25 21.75 32.46
N VAL A 738 -12.32 21.34 33.13
CA VAL A 738 -12.42 20.01 33.76
C VAL A 738 -12.17 18.90 32.73
N ALA A 739 -12.65 19.07 31.50
CA ALA A 739 -12.50 18.06 30.46
C ALA A 739 -11.03 17.70 30.14
N ASN A 740 -10.13 18.70 30.22
CA ASN A 740 -8.72 18.52 29.86
C ASN A 740 -7.81 18.24 31.06
N ALA A 741 -8.36 18.18 32.29
CA ALA A 741 -7.58 17.79 33.48
C ALA A 741 -7.11 16.32 33.31
N VAL A 742 -5.81 16.11 33.51
CA VAL A 742 -5.17 14.80 33.27
C VAL A 742 -5.03 14.02 34.56
N ASN A 743 -5.43 12.78 34.59
CA ASN A 743 -5.28 11.88 35.73
C ASN A 743 -3.86 11.25 35.81
N ALA A 744 -3.60 10.46 36.85
CA ALA A 744 -2.32 9.78 37.06
C ALA A 744 -1.95 8.80 35.92
N ASP A 745 -2.94 8.24 35.21
CA ASP A 745 -2.75 7.30 34.09
C ASP A 745 -2.51 8.03 32.76
N GLY A 746 -2.52 9.36 32.74
CA GLY A 746 -2.31 10.18 31.57
C GLY A 746 -3.56 10.42 30.71
N TYR A 747 -4.74 10.03 31.16
CA TYR A 747 -6.01 10.31 30.47
C TYR A 747 -6.63 11.61 30.95
N THR A 748 -7.22 12.35 30.01
CA THR A 748 -8.05 13.50 30.35
C THR A 748 -9.36 13.06 31.03
N THR A 749 -9.98 13.96 31.82
CA THR A 749 -11.28 13.67 32.44
C THR A 749 -12.34 13.32 31.38
N LEU A 750 -12.31 13.96 30.23
CA LEU A 750 -13.17 13.62 29.09
C LEU A 750 -12.94 12.17 28.66
N GLU A 751 -11.69 11.75 28.49
CA GLU A 751 -11.38 10.35 28.12
C GLU A 751 -11.82 9.37 29.20
N VAL A 752 -11.69 9.70 30.50
CA VAL A 752 -12.21 8.86 31.58
C VAL A 752 -13.73 8.72 31.47
N TYR A 753 -14.44 9.80 31.16
CA TYR A 753 -15.88 9.74 30.89
C TYR A 753 -16.19 8.84 29.67
N LEU A 754 -15.55 9.08 28.53
CA LEU A 754 -15.79 8.32 27.31
C LEU A 754 -15.54 6.82 27.50
N ASN A 755 -14.53 6.47 28.29
CA ASN A 755 -14.21 5.08 28.59
C ASN A 755 -15.22 4.45 29.57
N SER A 756 -15.81 5.24 30.47
CA SER A 756 -16.87 4.76 31.36
C SER A 756 -18.16 4.35 30.64
N LEU A 757 -18.37 4.84 29.41
CA LEU A 757 -19.52 4.46 28.58
C LEU A 757 -19.38 3.05 27.97
N VAL A 758 -18.18 2.47 27.94
CA VAL A 758 -17.90 1.20 27.27
C VAL A 758 -17.60 0.04 28.22
N VAL A 759 -17.33 0.32 29.47
CA VAL A 759 -17.22 -0.72 30.51
C VAL A 759 -18.60 -1.33 30.74
N PRO A 760 -18.75 -2.68 30.78
CA PRO A 760 -20.03 -3.35 30.98
C PRO A 760 -20.72 -2.97 32.30
#